data_1a67401c1cca515f292dabf4f6874dbb
#
_entry.id   1a67401c1cca515f292dabf4f6874dbb
#
_cell.length_a   1.000
_cell.length_b   1.000
_cell.length_c   1.000
_cell.angle_alpha   90.00
_cell.angle_beta   90.00
_cell.angle_gamma   90.00
#
_symmetry.space_group_name_H-M   'P 1'
#
loop_
_entity.id
_entity.type
_entity.pdbx_description
1 polymer ?
#
loop_
_entity_poly.entity_id
_entity_poly.type
_entity_poly.pdbx_seq_one_letter_code
_entity_poly.pdbx_strand_id
1 'polypeptide(L)'
;MTRPCAVHRLGVACLVAALLLGLGGCRGGGAPAPEAPADAGTQVLPQTVVGPLAEALPRRTVAAMPTTRLADGLTPPTNRWFSGLVFGDEPQPVQPLPLTFTGANSGFGFGLPQVVVSAASVVGSNQQDVQVTLAEATEQVVSAYDDASFTLSHREAGGAELGRTTVARGSLAVSHLAVRDERLTTSLSWSGSGEVWSATAPTGTYGLVVRDGTVDGRRIALDAGGSATFFPVPAGKSAADLARFVAPVDGTRTAYEVGEQRVATSLTYTSGRETSGTPFVLLPVQAAGASDGVTCDLGSFPSVYGDLPVCRGESLAWEVPRQQAVAGLDLSGLSSRERAELARQVADDVDSLPASPPDTYYGGKWLFRTAQLLDVAAQVGAEEAERTAQERLTAALVQWTEPAGCDERASQCFVADPRWKGIVGLEPAYGSEEFNDHHFHYGYFLHAAGVLARHDPAVSERLRPVLDLLAADVAGGADTEVTPRLRAFDVYAGHSWASGTAPFADGNNQESSSEAVNAWAGLRLWAEATGDDALAAHAAWLHSAEAASARAYWTEPSTPDGFAHRVFGINWGGKRDHATWFSPAESAILGIQLIPMGPSTGHLDGDPDRIAANVAEVGEVEQLTGPLSDYVLLYSALAGPAAARTALTAARAWPEQEIDDGLSRTYLLAFALAQAARD
;
A
#
# COMPACT_ATOMS: atom_id res chain seq x y z
N MET A 1 2.24 2.96 -75.83
CA MET A 1 1.28 3.87 -76.49
C MET A 1 0.76 4.77 -75.43
N THR A 2 1.18 5.96 -75.51
CA THR A 2 0.59 7.28 -75.28
C THR A 2 0.14 7.65 -73.83
N ARG A 3 0.94 8.53 -73.24
CA ARG A 3 0.56 9.68 -72.38
C ARG A 3 -0.40 10.61 -73.17
N PRO A 4 -1.04 11.64 -72.58
CA PRO A 4 -0.48 12.62 -71.62
C PRO A 4 -1.42 13.27 -70.60
N CYS A 5 -0.81 14.05 -69.66
CA CYS A 5 -0.90 15.48 -69.28
C CYS A 5 -2.14 15.92 -68.45
N ALA A 6 -1.94 16.43 -67.30
CA ALA A 6 -1.47 17.70 -66.70
C ALA A 6 -2.57 18.77 -66.58
N VAL A 7 -2.71 19.44 -65.45
CA VAL A 7 -2.41 20.89 -65.24
C VAL A 7 -3.19 21.48 -64.01
N HIS A 8 -2.46 21.92 -62.99
CA HIS A 8 -2.43 23.22 -62.29
C HIS A 8 -3.69 23.95 -61.80
N ARG A 9 -3.64 24.40 -60.52
CA ARG A 9 -3.58 25.78 -60.01
C ARG A 9 -3.71 25.80 -58.48
N LEU A 10 -2.73 26.21 -57.70
CA LEU A 10 -2.26 27.54 -57.28
C LEU A 10 -3.35 28.48 -56.67
N GLY A 11 -3.11 28.88 -55.44
CA GLY A 11 -3.76 30.01 -54.75
C GLY A 11 -3.14 30.14 -53.34
N VAL A 12 -2.14 30.76 -53.20
CA VAL A 12 -1.68 32.09 -52.75
C VAL A 12 -2.05 32.42 -51.29
N ALA A 13 -1.01 32.62 -50.52
CA ALA A 13 -0.90 33.10 -49.16
C ALA A 13 -1.22 34.59 -49.02
N CYS A 14 -1.63 35.03 -47.87
CA CYS A 14 -1.43 36.41 -47.41
C CYS A 14 -0.88 36.45 -45.98
N LEU A 15 0.38 36.82 -45.91
CA LEU A 15 1.03 37.37 -44.70
C LEU A 15 0.48 38.77 -44.41
N VAL A 16 0.21 39.06 -43.12
CA VAL A 16 0.24 40.45 -42.63
C VAL A 16 1.17 40.50 -41.44
N ALA A 17 2.30 41.15 -41.64
CA ALA A 17 3.22 41.56 -40.58
C ALA A 17 2.77 42.91 -40.01
N ALA A 18 2.70 43.05 -38.69
CA ALA A 18 2.70 44.34 -38.03
C ALA A 18 3.78 44.35 -36.96
N LEU A 19 4.84 45.12 -37.27
CA LEU A 19 5.83 45.60 -36.29
C LEU A 19 5.18 46.65 -35.38
N LEU A 20 5.37 46.51 -34.07
CA LEU A 20 5.40 47.63 -33.14
C LEU A 20 6.55 47.44 -32.15
N LEU A 21 7.49 48.34 -32.24
CA LEU A 21 8.58 48.59 -31.30
C LEU A 21 8.05 49.28 -30.05
N GLY A 22 8.60 48.88 -28.89
CA GLY A 22 8.76 49.86 -27.86
C GLY A 22 8.66 49.41 -26.40
N LEU A 23 9.78 49.49 -25.73
CA LEU A 23 10.03 49.84 -24.34
C LEU A 23 10.19 48.68 -23.32
N GLY A 24 11.43 48.66 -22.85
CA GLY A 24 11.94 47.74 -21.83
C GLY A 24 11.29 47.93 -20.45
N GLY A 25 11.14 46.82 -19.78
CA GLY A 25 10.88 46.73 -18.37
C GLY A 25 11.48 45.43 -17.89
N CYS A 26 12.53 45.53 -17.07
CA CYS A 26 13.10 44.40 -16.35
C CYS A 26 12.01 43.72 -15.51
N ARG A 27 11.62 42.51 -15.87
CA ARG A 27 10.85 41.60 -14.98
C ARG A 27 11.76 40.47 -14.56
N GLY A 28 11.86 40.32 -13.22
CA GLY A 28 12.57 39.27 -12.57
C GLY A 28 12.09 37.90 -13.07
N GLY A 29 13.05 36.97 -13.23
CA GLY A 29 12.77 35.59 -13.59
C GLY A 29 11.95 34.93 -12.50
N GLY A 30 10.65 34.77 -12.75
CA GLY A 30 9.83 33.81 -12.06
C GLY A 30 10.21 32.40 -12.55
N ALA A 31 10.47 31.47 -11.65
CA ALA A 31 10.56 30.08 -11.98
C ALA A 31 9.30 29.66 -12.77
N PRO A 32 9.42 28.72 -13.74
CA PRO A 32 8.24 28.17 -14.40
C PRO A 32 7.30 27.62 -13.34
N ALA A 33 6.00 27.90 -13.50
CA ALA A 33 4.97 27.29 -12.67
C ALA A 33 5.11 25.76 -12.76
N PRO A 34 4.95 25.02 -11.67
CA PRO A 34 4.98 23.57 -11.73
C PRO A 34 3.95 23.11 -12.77
N GLU A 35 4.38 22.21 -13.64
CA GLU A 35 3.46 21.51 -14.55
C GLU A 35 2.36 20.86 -13.71
N ALA A 36 1.14 20.86 -14.23
CA ALA A 36 0.00 20.21 -13.58
C ALA A 36 0.39 18.74 -13.28
N PRO A 37 0.03 18.20 -12.09
CA PRO A 37 0.38 16.83 -11.73
C PRO A 37 -0.03 15.88 -12.86
N ALA A 38 0.88 14.98 -13.22
CA ALA A 38 0.60 13.97 -14.21
C ALA A 38 -0.66 13.21 -13.75
N ASP A 39 -1.71 13.28 -14.53
CA ASP A 39 -2.93 12.53 -14.25
C ASP A 39 -2.51 11.06 -14.07
N ALA A 40 -2.97 10.38 -13.01
CA ALA A 40 -2.69 8.97 -12.74
C ALA A 40 -3.19 8.03 -13.86
N GLY A 41 -3.53 8.59 -14.99
CA GLY A 41 -3.88 7.96 -16.25
C GLY A 41 -2.73 7.38 -17.06
N THR A 42 -1.46 7.50 -16.65
CA THR A 42 -0.39 6.72 -17.27
C THR A 42 -0.51 5.29 -16.77
N GLN A 43 -1.14 4.44 -17.55
CA GLN A 43 -1.26 3.01 -17.27
C GLN A 43 0.13 2.38 -17.35
N VAL A 44 0.69 1.99 -16.20
CA VAL A 44 2.08 1.54 -16.10
C VAL A 44 2.26 0.15 -16.73
N LEU A 45 1.42 -0.83 -16.34
CA LEU A 45 1.36 -2.16 -16.95
C LEU A 45 -0.06 -2.37 -17.51
N PRO A 46 -0.36 -1.84 -18.72
CA PRO A 46 -1.71 -1.88 -19.27
C PRO A 46 -2.11 -3.27 -19.76
N GLN A 47 -3.41 -3.47 -20.00
CA GLN A 47 -3.98 -4.72 -20.55
C GLN A 47 -3.23 -5.20 -21.81
N THR A 48 -2.76 -4.28 -22.66
CA THR A 48 -2.00 -4.60 -23.88
C THR A 48 -0.64 -5.24 -23.61
N VAL A 49 -0.10 -5.08 -22.40
CA VAL A 49 1.13 -5.73 -21.92
C VAL A 49 0.76 -6.98 -21.10
N VAL A 50 -0.07 -6.83 -20.08
CA VAL A 50 -0.38 -7.90 -19.11
C VAL A 50 -1.17 -9.04 -19.75
N GLY A 51 -2.13 -8.75 -20.62
CA GLY A 51 -2.99 -9.76 -21.24
C GLY A 51 -2.21 -10.84 -22.00
N PRO A 52 -1.38 -10.48 -23.00
CA PRO A 52 -0.58 -11.45 -23.75
C PRO A 52 0.40 -12.25 -22.88
N LEU A 53 0.99 -11.63 -21.83
CA LEU A 53 1.89 -12.32 -20.91
C LEU A 53 1.13 -13.37 -20.09
N ALA A 54 -0.06 -13.03 -19.58
CA ALA A 54 -0.89 -13.95 -18.81
C ALA A 54 -1.46 -15.11 -19.66
N GLU A 55 -1.66 -14.90 -20.95
CA GLU A 55 -2.07 -15.98 -21.87
C GLU A 55 -0.99 -17.07 -22.03
N ALA A 56 0.26 -16.73 -21.77
CA ALA A 56 1.37 -17.68 -21.82
C ALA A 56 1.49 -18.54 -20.55
N LEU A 57 0.79 -18.20 -19.46
CA LEU A 57 0.76 -18.99 -18.23
C LEU A 57 -0.38 -20.00 -18.24
N PRO A 58 -0.21 -21.19 -17.59
CA PRO A 58 -1.33 -22.07 -17.33
C PRO A 58 -2.44 -21.39 -16.55
N ARG A 59 -3.69 -21.56 -16.97
CA ARG A 59 -4.87 -20.98 -16.30
C ARG A 59 -5.44 -21.98 -15.30
N ARG A 60 -5.33 -21.70 -14.02
CA ARG A 60 -5.82 -22.56 -12.94
C ARG A 60 -6.42 -21.72 -11.82
N THR A 61 -7.55 -22.16 -11.28
CA THR A 61 -8.06 -21.66 -9.99
C THR A 61 -7.42 -22.50 -8.89
N VAL A 62 -6.59 -21.87 -8.05
CA VAL A 62 -5.78 -22.55 -7.04
C VAL A 62 -6.57 -22.77 -5.76
N ALA A 63 -7.36 -21.77 -5.32
CA ALA A 63 -8.22 -21.87 -4.15
C ALA A 63 -9.69 -21.61 -4.49
N ALA A 64 -10.59 -22.19 -3.69
CA ALA A 64 -12.01 -21.90 -3.80
C ALA A 64 -12.29 -20.48 -3.27
N MET A 65 -12.88 -19.62 -4.12
CA MET A 65 -13.29 -18.29 -3.67
C MET A 65 -14.47 -18.43 -2.70
N PRO A 66 -14.44 -17.75 -1.54
CA PRO A 66 -15.58 -17.66 -0.64
C PRO A 66 -16.80 -17.03 -1.31
N THR A 67 -17.95 -17.09 -0.65
CA THR A 67 -19.13 -16.29 -1.04
C THR A 67 -18.73 -14.80 -1.17
N THR A 68 -19.19 -14.14 -2.23
CA THR A 68 -18.88 -12.73 -2.47
C THR A 68 -20.15 -11.89 -2.58
N ARG A 69 -20.11 -10.69 -2.01
CA ARG A 69 -21.09 -9.62 -2.20
C ARG A 69 -20.56 -8.61 -3.22
N LEU A 70 -20.37 -9.06 -4.44
CA LEU A 70 -19.77 -8.29 -5.53
C LEU A 70 -20.65 -8.38 -6.77
N ALA A 71 -20.88 -7.28 -7.45
CA ALA A 71 -21.59 -7.26 -8.71
C ALA A 71 -20.81 -7.99 -9.81
N ASP A 72 -21.53 -8.61 -10.74
CA ASP A 72 -20.94 -9.32 -11.87
C ASP A 72 -20.01 -8.41 -12.69
N GLY A 73 -18.89 -8.96 -13.11
CA GLY A 73 -17.91 -8.28 -13.96
C GLY A 73 -16.85 -7.46 -13.22
N LEU A 74 -17.01 -7.23 -11.92
CA LEU A 74 -15.96 -6.58 -11.12
C LEU A 74 -14.84 -7.56 -10.77
N THR A 75 -13.62 -7.05 -10.71
CA THR A 75 -12.47 -7.78 -10.18
C THR A 75 -12.63 -8.00 -8.68
N PRO A 76 -12.40 -9.21 -8.13
CA PRO A 76 -12.46 -9.44 -6.70
C PRO A 76 -11.46 -8.54 -5.95
N PRO A 77 -11.90 -7.67 -5.00
CA PRO A 77 -11.05 -6.70 -4.34
C PRO A 77 -10.29 -7.31 -3.17
N THR A 78 -9.36 -8.22 -3.46
CA THR A 78 -8.45 -8.76 -2.45
C THR A 78 -7.49 -7.70 -1.93
N ASN A 79 -7.01 -7.85 -0.70
CA ASN A 79 -6.02 -6.99 -0.05
C ASN A 79 -6.43 -5.51 0.05
N ARG A 80 -7.75 -5.23 0.01
CA ARG A 80 -8.28 -3.88 0.20
C ARG A 80 -8.72 -3.68 1.66
N TRP A 81 -8.76 -2.43 2.09
CA TRP A 81 -9.28 -2.05 3.39
C TRP A 81 -10.75 -2.47 3.62
N PHE A 82 -11.48 -2.77 2.55
CA PHE A 82 -12.88 -3.20 2.57
C PHE A 82 -13.10 -4.65 2.12
N SER A 83 -12.04 -5.45 1.93
CA SER A 83 -12.18 -6.85 1.47
C SER A 83 -13.14 -7.66 2.35
N GLY A 84 -13.09 -7.50 3.67
CA GLY A 84 -13.97 -8.21 4.61
C GLY A 84 -15.47 -7.86 4.46
N LEU A 85 -15.81 -6.72 3.87
CA LEU A 85 -17.18 -6.40 3.50
C LEU A 85 -17.68 -7.24 2.31
N VAL A 86 -16.75 -7.64 1.42
CA VAL A 86 -17.06 -8.35 0.17
C VAL A 86 -17.07 -9.86 0.37
N PHE A 87 -16.02 -10.41 1.01
CA PHE A 87 -15.82 -11.86 1.11
C PHE A 87 -16.43 -12.47 2.37
N GLY A 88 -16.80 -13.77 2.27
CA GLY A 88 -17.33 -14.57 3.37
C GLY A 88 -18.86 -14.55 3.46
N ASP A 89 -19.44 -15.34 4.37
CA ASP A 89 -20.89 -15.46 4.51
C ASP A 89 -21.52 -14.22 5.14
N GLU A 90 -20.81 -13.59 6.08
CA GLU A 90 -21.24 -12.35 6.74
C GLU A 90 -20.25 -11.20 6.46
N PRO A 91 -20.74 -9.98 6.17
CA PRO A 91 -19.88 -8.83 5.92
C PRO A 91 -19.17 -8.41 7.22
N GLN A 92 -17.85 -8.23 7.16
CA GLN A 92 -17.10 -7.67 8.27
C GLN A 92 -17.22 -6.14 8.32
N PRO A 93 -17.11 -5.53 9.51
CA PRO A 93 -16.97 -4.09 9.64
C PRO A 93 -15.73 -3.58 8.91
N VAL A 94 -15.78 -2.34 8.42
CA VAL A 94 -14.67 -1.66 7.78
C VAL A 94 -14.46 -0.28 8.39
N GLN A 95 -13.24 0.23 8.30
CA GLN A 95 -12.84 1.47 8.96
C GLN A 95 -12.40 2.52 7.92
N PRO A 96 -13.35 3.22 7.28
CA PRO A 96 -13.02 4.28 6.34
C PRO A 96 -12.27 5.47 6.96
N LEU A 97 -12.34 5.63 8.29
CA LEU A 97 -11.86 6.77 9.07
C LEU A 97 -12.52 8.11 8.67
N PRO A 98 -12.95 8.92 9.65
CA PRO A 98 -12.90 8.64 11.09
C PRO A 98 -13.98 7.66 11.55
N LEU A 99 -14.86 7.22 10.66
CA LEU A 99 -15.99 6.34 10.94
C LEU A 99 -15.59 4.86 10.89
N THR A 100 -16.36 4.03 11.57
CA THR A 100 -16.53 2.62 11.27
C THR A 100 -17.80 2.43 10.45
N PHE A 101 -17.86 1.43 9.58
CA PHE A 101 -18.98 1.16 8.69
C PHE A 101 -19.28 -0.33 8.61
N THR A 102 -20.55 -0.69 8.55
CA THR A 102 -21.02 -2.07 8.38
C THR A 102 -22.15 -2.12 7.37
N GLY A 103 -22.04 -3.04 6.41
CA GLY A 103 -23.12 -3.35 5.48
C GLY A 103 -24.11 -4.36 6.07
N ALA A 104 -25.35 -4.32 5.59
CA ALA A 104 -26.39 -5.31 5.87
C ALA A 104 -27.34 -5.41 4.67
N ASN A 105 -27.95 -6.59 4.45
CA ASN A 105 -28.88 -6.77 3.33
C ASN A 105 -30.04 -5.77 3.32
N SER A 106 -30.47 -5.31 4.50
CA SER A 106 -31.55 -4.33 4.66
C SER A 106 -31.08 -2.88 4.79
N GLY A 107 -29.76 -2.59 4.64
CA GLY A 107 -29.23 -1.24 4.80
C GLY A 107 -27.78 -1.19 5.23
N PHE A 108 -27.43 -0.24 6.09
CA PHE A 108 -26.06 -0.04 6.58
C PHE A 108 -26.04 0.64 7.94
N GLY A 109 -24.90 0.54 8.62
CA GLY A 109 -24.65 1.23 9.89
C GLY A 109 -23.26 1.87 9.91
N PHE A 110 -23.10 2.94 10.65
CA PHE A 110 -21.81 3.61 10.87
C PHE A 110 -21.80 4.37 12.19
N GLY A 111 -20.59 4.70 12.65
CA GLY A 111 -20.41 5.49 13.88
C GLY A 111 -18.96 5.91 14.10
N LEU A 112 -18.74 6.77 15.07
CA LEU A 112 -17.39 7.13 15.54
C LEU A 112 -16.90 6.02 16.49
N PRO A 113 -15.66 5.53 16.33
CA PRO A 113 -15.12 4.52 17.23
C PRO A 113 -14.90 5.10 18.63
N GLN A 114 -15.14 4.30 19.66
CA GLN A 114 -14.60 4.54 21.00
C GLN A 114 -13.23 3.86 21.08
N VAL A 115 -12.20 4.65 21.36
CA VAL A 115 -10.83 4.15 21.43
C VAL A 115 -10.51 3.74 22.85
N VAL A 116 -10.04 2.51 23.01
CA VAL A 116 -9.59 1.94 24.29
C VAL A 116 -8.12 1.59 24.18
N VAL A 117 -7.32 2.04 25.14
CA VAL A 117 -5.88 1.77 25.22
C VAL A 117 -5.61 0.78 26.34
N SER A 118 -4.82 -0.24 26.04
CA SER A 118 -4.23 -1.17 27.00
C SER A 118 -2.71 -1.15 26.89
N ALA A 119 -2.03 -1.89 27.76
CA ALA A 119 -0.57 -1.96 27.72
C ALA A 119 -0.02 -2.45 26.36
N ALA A 120 -0.75 -3.32 25.64
CA ALA A 120 -0.27 -3.94 24.40
C ALA A 120 -1.15 -3.65 23.18
N SER A 121 -2.26 -2.90 23.31
CA SER A 121 -3.18 -2.67 22.20
C SER A 121 -3.87 -1.32 22.29
N VAL A 122 -4.15 -0.75 21.11
CA VAL A 122 -5.03 0.41 20.92
C VAL A 122 -6.18 -0.04 20.01
N VAL A 123 -7.40 -0.08 20.56
CA VAL A 123 -8.57 -0.68 19.90
C VAL A 123 -9.66 0.36 19.70
N GLY A 124 -10.12 0.53 18.46
CA GLY A 124 -11.32 1.28 18.11
C GLY A 124 -12.53 0.35 18.03
N SER A 125 -13.63 0.71 18.68
CA SER A 125 -14.86 -0.09 18.60
C SER A 125 -15.51 0.02 17.22
N ASN A 126 -16.20 -1.03 16.78
CA ASN A 126 -17.05 -1.02 15.58
C ASN A 126 -18.45 -0.47 15.93
N GLN A 127 -18.50 0.81 16.30
CA GLN A 127 -19.72 1.47 16.74
C GLN A 127 -20.67 1.77 15.58
N GLN A 128 -21.96 1.53 15.78
CA GLN A 128 -23.03 1.81 14.81
C GLN A 128 -24.07 2.74 15.41
N ASP A 129 -23.71 3.99 15.63
CA ASP A 129 -24.64 4.99 16.19
C ASP A 129 -25.80 5.27 15.24
N VAL A 130 -25.50 5.39 13.95
CA VAL A 130 -26.48 5.59 12.90
C VAL A 130 -26.67 4.29 12.15
N GLN A 131 -27.84 3.70 12.28
CA GLN A 131 -28.28 2.57 11.48
C GLN A 131 -29.35 3.07 10.50
N VAL A 132 -29.20 2.75 9.24
CA VAL A 132 -30.11 3.14 8.15
C VAL A 132 -30.71 1.88 7.55
N THR A 133 -32.04 1.77 7.59
CA THR A 133 -32.78 0.65 7.00
C THR A 133 -33.56 1.12 5.79
N LEU A 134 -33.40 0.42 4.68
CA LEU A 134 -34.19 0.55 3.46
C LEU A 134 -35.30 -0.49 3.51
N ALA A 135 -36.56 -0.05 3.55
CA ALA A 135 -37.71 -0.93 3.86
C ALA A 135 -37.88 -2.12 2.91
N GLU A 136 -37.47 -1.96 1.65
CA GLU A 136 -37.64 -2.96 0.60
C GLU A 136 -36.34 -3.71 0.24
N ALA A 137 -35.21 -3.32 0.85
CA ALA A 137 -33.90 -3.94 0.57
C ALA A 137 -33.79 -5.33 1.19
N THR A 138 -33.39 -6.29 0.38
CA THR A 138 -33.15 -7.70 0.77
C THR A 138 -31.79 -8.20 0.38
N GLU A 139 -31.07 -7.45 -0.45
CA GLU A 139 -29.74 -7.78 -0.94
C GLU A 139 -28.87 -6.53 -1.00
N GLN A 140 -27.59 -6.70 -0.72
CA GLN A 140 -26.56 -5.68 -0.83
C GLN A 140 -25.33 -6.25 -1.53
N VAL A 141 -24.82 -5.54 -2.54
CA VAL A 141 -23.59 -5.91 -3.25
C VAL A 141 -22.72 -4.67 -3.48
N VAL A 142 -21.40 -4.84 -3.45
CA VAL A 142 -20.48 -3.82 -3.95
C VAL A 142 -20.63 -3.75 -5.46
N SER A 143 -21.11 -2.63 -5.95
CA SER A 143 -21.43 -2.41 -7.38
C SER A 143 -20.36 -1.59 -8.11
N ALA A 144 -19.49 -0.90 -7.38
CA ALA A 144 -18.33 -0.19 -7.89
C ALA A 144 -17.31 0.01 -6.75
N TYR A 145 -16.05 0.14 -7.10
CA TYR A 145 -14.99 0.57 -6.21
C TYR A 145 -13.84 1.19 -7.00
N ASP A 146 -13.03 1.99 -6.32
CA ASP A 146 -11.79 2.56 -6.83
C ASP A 146 -10.66 2.40 -5.79
N ASP A 147 -9.59 3.21 -5.87
CA ASP A 147 -8.43 3.08 -4.98
C ASP A 147 -8.78 3.32 -3.50
N ALA A 148 -9.73 4.21 -3.20
CA ALA A 148 -10.06 4.63 -1.84
C ALA A 148 -11.55 4.65 -1.51
N SER A 149 -12.43 4.20 -2.42
CA SER A 149 -13.87 4.15 -2.17
C SER A 149 -14.51 2.86 -2.65
N PHE A 150 -15.69 2.57 -2.10
CA PHE A 150 -16.61 1.56 -2.64
C PHE A 150 -18.04 2.09 -2.64
N THR A 151 -18.87 1.53 -3.53
CA THR A 151 -20.30 1.81 -3.64
C THR A 151 -21.09 0.52 -3.47
N LEU A 152 -22.04 0.53 -2.53
CA LEU A 152 -23.00 -0.53 -2.30
C LEU A 152 -24.27 -0.26 -3.10
N SER A 153 -24.74 -1.22 -3.87
CA SER A 153 -26.07 -1.26 -4.46
C SER A 153 -27.03 -2.00 -3.53
N HIS A 154 -28.10 -1.36 -3.12
CA HIS A 154 -29.18 -1.96 -2.34
C HIS A 154 -30.31 -2.40 -3.27
N ARG A 155 -30.74 -3.66 -3.18
CA ARG A 155 -31.69 -4.27 -4.11
C ARG A 155 -32.88 -4.89 -3.38
N GLU A 156 -34.04 -4.83 -4.00
CA GLU A 156 -35.20 -5.58 -3.55
C GLU A 156 -35.12 -7.06 -3.97
N ALA A 157 -36.04 -7.90 -3.46
CA ALA A 157 -36.08 -9.35 -3.72
C ALA A 157 -36.18 -9.70 -5.23
N GLY A 158 -36.66 -8.78 -6.09
CA GLY A 158 -36.68 -8.91 -7.53
C GLY A 158 -35.38 -8.52 -8.24
N GLY A 159 -34.36 -8.09 -7.50
CA GLY A 159 -33.06 -7.66 -8.03
C GLY A 159 -33.01 -6.20 -8.53
N ALA A 160 -34.16 -5.47 -8.51
CA ALA A 160 -34.16 -4.07 -8.91
C ALA A 160 -33.45 -3.19 -7.86
N GLU A 161 -32.64 -2.26 -8.34
CA GLU A 161 -31.89 -1.35 -7.50
C GLU A 161 -32.80 -0.28 -6.88
N LEU A 162 -32.66 -0.11 -5.56
CA LEU A 162 -33.37 0.91 -4.77
C LEU A 162 -32.52 2.19 -4.69
N GLY A 163 -31.28 2.06 -4.26
CA GLY A 163 -30.36 3.14 -4.04
C GLY A 163 -28.92 2.65 -3.89
N ARG A 164 -28.00 3.59 -3.81
CA ARG A 164 -26.54 3.36 -3.70
C ARG A 164 -25.97 4.08 -2.50
N THR A 165 -25.08 3.40 -1.77
CA THR A 165 -24.34 4.01 -0.66
C THR A 165 -22.85 4.00 -0.98
N THR A 166 -22.24 5.18 -1.07
CA THR A 166 -20.80 5.33 -1.30
C THR A 166 -20.08 5.74 -0.02
N VAL A 167 -18.97 5.07 0.25
CA VAL A 167 -18.06 5.31 1.39
C VAL A 167 -16.65 5.42 0.88
N ALA A 168 -15.93 6.46 1.31
CA ALA A 168 -14.54 6.69 0.90
C ALA A 168 -13.63 6.90 2.12
N ARG A 169 -12.39 6.40 2.00
CA ARG A 169 -11.35 6.54 3.02
C ARG A 169 -11.06 8.01 3.33
N GLY A 170 -10.99 8.33 4.61
CA GLY A 170 -10.72 9.68 5.10
C GLY A 170 -11.86 10.68 4.94
N SER A 171 -12.89 10.39 4.13
CA SER A 171 -14.07 11.25 3.97
C SER A 171 -14.95 11.24 5.21
N LEU A 172 -15.50 12.39 5.59
CA LEU A 172 -16.52 12.44 6.62
C LEU A 172 -17.87 11.91 6.14
N ALA A 173 -18.11 11.87 4.82
CA ALA A 173 -19.41 11.59 4.24
C ALA A 173 -19.68 10.09 4.07
N VAL A 174 -20.84 9.63 4.54
CA VAL A 174 -21.53 8.43 4.06
C VAL A 174 -22.67 8.90 3.17
N SER A 175 -22.57 8.64 1.87
CA SER A 175 -23.45 9.23 0.85
C SER A 175 -24.42 8.19 0.32
N HIS A 176 -25.72 8.42 0.49
CA HIS A 176 -26.78 7.59 -0.08
C HIS A 176 -27.52 8.34 -1.17
N LEU A 177 -27.66 7.72 -2.34
CA LEU A 177 -28.37 8.24 -3.52
C LEU A 177 -29.53 7.30 -3.86
N ALA A 178 -30.73 7.82 -3.89
CA ALA A 178 -31.93 7.09 -4.30
C ALA A 178 -31.96 6.91 -5.83
N VAL A 179 -32.11 5.67 -6.30
CA VAL A 179 -32.29 5.38 -7.74
C VAL A 179 -33.74 5.55 -8.15
N ARG A 180 -34.65 5.29 -7.23
CA ARG A 180 -36.10 5.51 -7.36
C ARG A 180 -36.63 6.11 -6.06
N ASP A 181 -37.91 6.53 -6.04
CA ASP A 181 -38.56 6.99 -4.81
C ASP A 181 -38.42 5.92 -3.72
N GLU A 182 -37.83 6.30 -2.58
CA GLU A 182 -37.56 5.36 -1.49
C GLU A 182 -37.77 5.94 -0.10
N ARG A 183 -37.86 5.05 0.89
CA ARG A 183 -38.03 5.41 2.29
C ARG A 183 -36.99 4.74 3.13
N LEU A 184 -36.22 5.59 3.84
CA LEU A 184 -35.21 5.18 4.82
C LEU A 184 -35.78 5.36 6.24
N THR A 185 -35.39 4.45 7.14
CA THR A 185 -35.63 4.61 8.58
C THR A 185 -34.29 4.57 9.29
N THR A 186 -34.06 5.53 10.19
CA THR A 186 -32.80 5.63 10.93
C THR A 186 -32.98 5.32 12.42
N SER A 187 -31.92 4.85 13.09
CA SER A 187 -31.89 4.63 14.55
C SER A 187 -32.05 5.93 15.33
N LEU A 188 -31.56 7.05 14.80
CA LEU A 188 -31.60 8.37 15.42
C LEU A 188 -32.79 9.18 14.95
N SER A 189 -33.29 10.09 15.80
CA SER A 189 -34.30 11.09 15.44
C SER A 189 -33.61 12.39 15.05
N TRP A 190 -33.83 12.85 13.81
CA TRP A 190 -33.22 14.04 13.26
C TRP A 190 -34.06 15.29 13.57
N SER A 191 -33.36 16.37 13.93
CA SER A 191 -33.94 17.68 14.18
C SER A 191 -33.25 18.73 13.32
N GLY A 192 -34.03 19.56 12.64
CA GLY A 192 -33.49 20.56 11.71
C GLY A 192 -34.57 21.17 10.83
N SER A 193 -34.17 21.84 9.77
CA SER A 193 -35.07 22.41 8.76
C SER A 193 -34.35 22.63 7.44
N GLY A 194 -35.12 22.67 6.35
CA GLY A 194 -34.55 22.77 5.00
C GLY A 194 -33.76 21.52 4.66
N GLU A 195 -32.54 21.69 4.19
CA GLU A 195 -31.67 20.56 3.81
C GLU A 195 -30.83 20.01 4.98
N VAL A 196 -30.63 20.76 6.09
CA VAL A 196 -29.65 20.44 7.13
C VAL A 196 -30.33 19.97 8.41
N TRP A 197 -29.93 18.81 8.86
CA TRP A 197 -30.47 18.13 10.04
C TRP A 197 -29.32 17.67 10.96
N SER A 198 -29.61 17.45 12.22
CA SER A 198 -28.66 16.92 13.20
C SER A 198 -29.33 15.95 14.16
N ALA A 199 -28.55 15.01 14.70
CA ALA A 199 -28.96 14.09 15.73
C ALA A 199 -27.78 13.82 16.67
N THR A 200 -28.05 13.52 17.95
CA THR A 200 -27.04 13.19 18.96
C THR A 200 -27.10 11.70 19.29
N ALA A 201 -25.94 11.07 19.33
CA ALA A 201 -25.72 9.69 19.70
C ALA A 201 -24.69 9.60 20.87
N PRO A 202 -24.47 8.43 21.47
CA PRO A 202 -23.52 8.27 22.58
C PRO A 202 -22.10 8.72 22.26
N THR A 203 -21.62 8.52 21.02
CA THR A 203 -20.23 8.86 20.63
C THR A 203 -20.08 10.28 20.09
N GLY A 204 -21.18 10.98 19.78
CA GLY A 204 -21.10 12.34 19.26
C GLY A 204 -22.36 12.81 18.54
N THR A 205 -22.24 13.97 17.91
CA THR A 205 -23.28 14.55 17.07
C THR A 205 -23.05 14.17 15.61
N TYR A 206 -24.13 13.87 14.91
CA TYR A 206 -24.12 13.61 13.46
C TYR A 206 -24.94 14.66 12.74
N GLY A 207 -24.46 15.07 11.57
CA GLY A 207 -25.15 15.90 10.62
C GLY A 207 -25.74 15.06 9.49
N LEU A 208 -26.77 15.57 8.88
CA LEU A 208 -27.42 15.00 7.69
C LEU A 208 -27.81 16.14 6.75
N VAL A 209 -27.44 15.99 5.49
CA VAL A 209 -27.92 16.83 4.38
C VAL A 209 -28.84 15.99 3.51
N VAL A 210 -30.09 16.43 3.36
CA VAL A 210 -31.07 15.78 2.48
C VAL A 210 -31.40 16.72 1.34
N ARG A 211 -31.37 16.20 0.12
CA ARG A 211 -31.73 16.91 -1.10
C ARG A 211 -32.72 16.08 -1.90
N ASP A 212 -33.70 16.75 -2.48
CA ASP A 212 -34.79 16.12 -3.20
C ASP A 212 -35.46 15.04 -2.34
N GLY A 213 -35.89 15.46 -1.14
CA GLY A 213 -36.51 14.58 -0.15
C GLY A 213 -37.01 15.33 1.10
N THR A 214 -37.55 14.57 2.05
CA THR A 214 -38.11 15.09 3.31
C THR A 214 -37.61 14.28 4.51
N VAL A 215 -37.55 14.92 5.68
CA VAL A 215 -37.18 14.26 6.96
C VAL A 215 -38.30 14.49 7.98
N ASP A 216 -38.76 13.41 8.61
CA ASP A 216 -39.71 13.42 9.72
C ASP A 216 -39.23 12.51 10.85
N GLY A 217 -38.54 13.10 11.82
CA GLY A 217 -37.95 12.38 12.94
C GLY A 217 -36.92 11.33 12.47
N ARG A 218 -37.33 10.06 12.50
CA ARG A 218 -36.48 8.93 12.07
C ARG A 218 -36.67 8.53 10.61
N ARG A 219 -37.62 9.15 9.90
CA ARG A 219 -37.97 8.79 8.53
C ARG A 219 -37.39 9.79 7.56
N ILE A 220 -36.81 9.28 6.50
CA ILE A 220 -36.31 10.06 5.38
C ILE A 220 -37.01 9.51 4.14
N ALA A 221 -37.70 10.36 3.39
CA ALA A 221 -38.23 10.01 2.10
C ALA A 221 -37.44 10.75 1.03
N LEU A 222 -36.92 10.02 0.05
CA LEU A 222 -36.14 10.55 -1.07
C LEU A 222 -36.91 10.32 -2.35
N ASP A 223 -36.96 11.34 -3.19
CA ASP A 223 -37.44 11.22 -4.58
C ASP A 223 -36.33 10.54 -5.42
N ALA A 224 -36.68 9.99 -6.57
CA ALA A 224 -35.68 9.42 -7.49
C ALA A 224 -34.62 10.47 -7.86
N GLY A 225 -33.33 10.13 -7.64
CA GLY A 225 -32.17 11.05 -7.77
C GLY A 225 -31.91 11.90 -6.54
N GLY A 226 -32.75 11.81 -5.50
CA GLY A 226 -32.54 12.47 -4.20
C GLY A 226 -31.42 11.82 -3.40
N SER A 227 -30.85 12.57 -2.45
CA SER A 227 -29.71 12.09 -1.66
C SER A 227 -29.82 12.40 -0.17
N ALA A 228 -29.27 11.50 0.64
CA ALA A 228 -29.03 11.66 2.07
C ALA A 228 -27.54 11.49 2.35
N THR A 229 -26.85 12.57 2.75
CA THR A 229 -25.43 12.54 3.09
C THR A 229 -25.26 12.73 4.59
N PHE A 230 -24.79 11.70 5.26
CA PHE A 230 -24.54 11.65 6.69
C PHE A 230 -23.08 11.96 6.98
N PHE A 231 -22.78 12.63 8.10
CA PHE A 231 -21.42 12.95 8.50
C PHE A 231 -21.32 13.17 10.01
N PRO A 232 -20.18 12.86 10.66
CA PRO A 232 -19.94 13.20 12.06
C PRO A 232 -19.64 14.70 12.20
N VAL A 233 -19.97 15.29 13.35
CA VAL A 233 -19.73 16.70 13.65
C VAL A 233 -18.67 16.80 14.73
N PRO A 234 -17.51 17.44 14.48
CA PRO A 234 -16.48 17.62 15.49
C PRO A 234 -16.94 18.44 16.70
N ALA A 235 -16.34 18.21 17.86
CA ALA A 235 -16.64 18.94 19.08
C ALA A 235 -16.54 20.47 18.87
N GLY A 236 -17.53 21.21 19.36
CA GLY A 236 -17.59 22.66 19.22
C GLY A 236 -18.04 23.19 17.88
N LYS A 237 -18.40 22.32 16.92
CA LYS A 237 -19.00 22.68 15.63
C LYS A 237 -20.48 22.26 15.60
N SER A 238 -21.21 22.79 14.64
CA SER A 238 -22.60 22.39 14.34
C SER A 238 -22.68 21.70 12.97
N ALA A 239 -23.77 20.95 12.73
CA ALA A 239 -24.02 20.36 11.40
C ALA A 239 -24.05 21.44 10.30
N ALA A 240 -24.58 22.63 10.59
CA ALA A 240 -24.63 23.75 9.63
C ALA A 240 -23.26 24.30 9.26
N ASP A 241 -22.27 24.26 10.18
CA ASP A 241 -20.89 24.69 9.90
C ASP A 241 -20.21 23.80 8.85
N LEU A 242 -20.53 22.51 8.86
CA LEU A 242 -19.94 21.52 7.95
C LEU A 242 -20.76 21.35 6.66
N ALA A 243 -22.09 21.47 6.72
CA ALA A 243 -22.99 21.17 5.62
C ALA A 243 -22.66 21.95 4.31
N ARG A 244 -22.07 23.13 4.43
CA ARG A 244 -21.62 23.95 3.28
C ARG A 244 -20.47 23.32 2.49
N PHE A 245 -19.73 22.40 3.09
CA PHE A 245 -18.60 21.68 2.48
C PHE A 245 -18.97 20.25 2.11
N VAL A 246 -20.03 19.70 2.72
CA VAL A 246 -20.45 18.30 2.52
C VAL A 246 -21.27 18.17 1.24
N ALA A 247 -20.82 17.31 0.34
CA ALA A 247 -21.56 16.83 -0.82
C ALA A 247 -21.58 15.31 -0.87
N PRO A 248 -22.52 14.70 -1.58
CA PRO A 248 -22.45 13.28 -1.87
C PRO A 248 -21.13 12.93 -2.55
N VAL A 249 -20.40 11.98 -1.99
CA VAL A 249 -19.20 11.40 -2.63
C VAL A 249 -19.67 10.25 -3.52
N ASP A 250 -19.22 10.22 -4.76
CA ASP A 250 -19.52 9.17 -5.75
C ASP A 250 -18.27 8.35 -6.16
N GLY A 251 -17.07 8.76 -5.74
CA GLY A 251 -15.83 8.05 -5.97
C GLY A 251 -14.60 8.84 -5.54
N THR A 252 -13.43 8.31 -5.88
CA THR A 252 -12.13 8.98 -5.64
C THR A 252 -11.24 8.93 -6.87
N ARG A 253 -10.27 9.86 -6.93
CA ARG A 253 -9.17 9.84 -7.89
C ARG A 253 -7.85 10.03 -7.18
N THR A 254 -6.88 9.20 -7.52
CA THR A 254 -5.51 9.26 -7.01
C THR A 254 -4.61 9.85 -8.08
N ALA A 255 -3.75 10.81 -7.67
CA ALA A 255 -2.61 11.25 -8.47
C ALA A 255 -1.36 11.29 -7.61
N TYR A 256 -0.19 11.15 -8.22
CA TYR A 256 1.10 11.28 -7.56
C TYR A 256 2.12 11.97 -8.46
N GLU A 257 3.13 12.57 -7.83
CA GLU A 257 4.27 13.18 -8.50
C GLU A 257 5.56 12.74 -7.79
N VAL A 258 6.56 12.35 -8.56
CA VAL A 258 7.87 11.94 -8.05
C VAL A 258 8.90 13.01 -8.34
N GLY A 259 9.16 13.85 -7.34
CA GLY A 259 10.22 14.87 -7.38
C GLY A 259 11.60 14.29 -7.02
N GLU A 260 12.62 15.15 -7.02
CA GLU A 260 14.00 14.73 -6.69
C GLU A 260 14.16 14.31 -5.22
N GLN A 261 13.55 15.03 -4.29
CA GLN A 261 13.70 14.82 -2.84
C GLN A 261 12.41 14.36 -2.16
N ARG A 262 11.27 14.60 -2.76
CA ARG A 262 9.95 14.31 -2.19
C ARG A 262 9.06 13.65 -3.21
N VAL A 263 8.07 12.96 -2.70
CA VAL A 263 7.00 12.35 -3.48
C VAL A 263 5.68 12.92 -2.97
N ALA A 264 4.89 13.49 -3.87
CA ALA A 264 3.57 14.01 -3.57
C ALA A 264 2.49 12.97 -3.91
N THR A 265 1.46 12.91 -3.08
CA THR A 265 0.24 12.14 -3.32
C THR A 265 -0.96 13.04 -3.14
N SER A 266 -1.96 12.89 -4.00
CA SER A 266 -3.25 13.57 -3.87
C SER A 266 -4.41 12.59 -4.06
N LEU A 267 -5.42 12.73 -3.21
CA LEU A 267 -6.67 11.98 -3.26
C LEU A 267 -7.83 12.98 -3.39
N THR A 268 -8.49 12.98 -4.54
CA THR A 268 -9.64 13.85 -4.82
C THR A 268 -10.93 13.06 -4.65
N TYR A 269 -11.84 13.56 -3.81
CA TYR A 269 -13.18 12.99 -3.66
C TYR A 269 -14.07 13.56 -4.75
N THR A 270 -14.61 12.67 -5.61
CA THR A 270 -15.48 13.08 -6.70
C THR A 270 -16.94 13.23 -6.23
N SER A 271 -17.63 14.16 -6.84
CA SER A 271 -19.03 14.43 -6.58
C SER A 271 -19.68 14.98 -7.85
N GLY A 272 -20.90 14.55 -8.14
CA GLY A 272 -21.72 15.15 -9.20
C GLY A 272 -22.13 16.60 -8.90
N ARG A 273 -21.70 17.17 -7.78
CA ARG A 273 -22.03 18.53 -7.33
C ARG A 273 -20.78 19.33 -6.95
N GLU A 274 -20.76 20.62 -7.31
CA GLU A 274 -19.70 21.53 -6.87
C GLU A 274 -19.77 21.81 -5.37
N THR A 275 -18.62 21.84 -4.71
CA THR A 275 -18.46 22.22 -3.30
C THR A 275 -17.34 23.25 -3.16
N SER A 276 -17.33 23.98 -2.06
CA SER A 276 -16.24 24.90 -1.69
C SER A 276 -15.06 24.22 -0.99
N GLY A 277 -14.83 22.94 -1.28
CA GLY A 277 -13.86 22.04 -0.66
C GLY A 277 -14.57 20.87 0.02
N THR A 278 -13.94 19.70 0.03
CA THR A 278 -14.46 18.48 0.67
C THR A 278 -13.84 18.33 2.05
N PRO A 279 -14.60 18.00 3.10
CA PRO A 279 -14.03 17.71 4.42
C PRO A 279 -13.51 16.28 4.48
N PHE A 280 -12.32 16.13 5.04
CA PHE A 280 -11.63 14.85 5.22
C PHE A 280 -10.77 14.87 6.50
N VAL A 281 -10.35 13.71 6.97
CA VAL A 281 -9.39 13.59 8.07
C VAL A 281 -8.01 13.19 7.55
N LEU A 282 -6.97 13.65 8.24
CA LEU A 282 -5.58 13.33 7.93
C LEU A 282 -5.02 12.34 8.93
N LEU A 283 -4.35 11.30 8.43
CA LEU A 283 -3.47 10.44 9.21
C LEU A 283 -2.17 11.18 9.59
N PRO A 284 -1.42 10.76 10.62
CA PRO A 284 -0.21 11.45 11.07
C PRO A 284 0.81 11.77 9.97
N VAL A 285 1.09 10.82 9.05
CA VAL A 285 2.01 11.05 7.91
C VAL A 285 1.48 12.14 6.98
N GLN A 286 0.18 12.11 6.70
CA GLN A 286 -0.48 13.11 5.85
C GLN A 286 -0.48 14.49 6.50
N ALA A 287 -0.75 14.55 7.81
CA ALA A 287 -0.76 15.81 8.56
C ALA A 287 0.63 16.45 8.63
N ALA A 288 1.68 15.63 8.77
CA ALA A 288 3.07 16.09 8.77
C ALA A 288 3.55 16.61 7.40
N GLY A 289 2.99 16.08 6.31
CA GLY A 289 3.34 16.43 4.94
C GLY A 289 2.26 17.21 4.17
N ALA A 290 1.23 17.72 4.85
CA ALA A 290 0.09 18.36 4.19
C ALA A 290 0.50 19.52 3.29
N SER A 291 -0.05 19.55 2.08
CA SER A 291 0.21 20.61 1.09
C SER A 291 -0.52 21.91 1.42
N ASP A 292 -0.06 23.04 0.89
CA ASP A 292 -0.60 24.40 1.14
C ASP A 292 -2.12 24.54 0.83
N GLY A 293 -2.66 23.73 -0.08
CA GLY A 293 -4.09 23.69 -0.43
C GLY A 293 -5.00 23.05 0.63
N VAL A 294 -4.43 22.41 1.67
CA VAL A 294 -5.16 21.72 2.74
C VAL A 294 -5.27 22.65 3.96
N THR A 295 -6.50 22.89 4.43
CA THR A 295 -6.77 23.75 5.60
C THR A 295 -7.43 22.94 6.72
N CYS A 296 -6.79 22.85 7.89
CA CYS A 296 -7.25 22.06 9.04
C CYS A 296 -7.82 22.98 10.14
N ASP A 297 -9.06 23.42 9.99
CA ASP A 297 -9.76 24.37 10.87
C ASP A 297 -11.13 23.87 11.39
N LEU A 298 -11.47 22.61 11.10
CA LEU A 298 -12.79 22.06 11.39
C LEU A 298 -12.86 21.22 12.69
N GLY A 299 -11.73 21.02 13.40
CA GLY A 299 -11.65 20.22 14.63
C GLY A 299 -10.91 18.90 14.42
N SER A 300 -11.19 17.88 15.23
CA SER A 300 -10.57 16.54 15.13
C SER A 300 -11.52 15.44 15.58
N PHE A 301 -11.16 14.19 15.26
CA PHE A 301 -11.82 12.99 15.78
C PHE A 301 -10.79 12.01 16.34
N PRO A 302 -11.10 11.31 17.46
CA PRO A 302 -10.24 10.28 18.01
C PRO A 302 -10.18 9.07 17.08
N SER A 303 -9.00 8.43 17.01
CA SER A 303 -8.78 7.20 16.28
C SER A 303 -7.69 6.35 16.94
N VAL A 304 -7.45 5.16 16.42
CA VAL A 304 -6.32 4.30 16.84
C VAL A 304 -4.95 4.90 16.49
N TYR A 305 -4.90 5.94 15.65
CA TYR A 305 -3.70 6.71 15.31
C TYR A 305 -3.56 8.02 16.11
N GLY A 306 -4.40 8.23 17.12
CA GLY A 306 -4.53 9.49 17.84
C GLY A 306 -5.64 10.38 17.27
N ASP A 307 -5.61 11.66 17.59
CA ASP A 307 -6.59 12.63 17.10
C ASP A 307 -6.30 12.98 15.62
N LEU A 308 -7.25 12.66 14.75
CA LEU A 308 -7.19 12.99 13.32
C LEU A 308 -7.76 14.38 13.08
N PRO A 309 -6.97 15.36 12.60
CA PRO A 309 -7.48 16.69 12.28
C PRO A 309 -8.48 16.61 11.12
N VAL A 310 -9.58 17.36 11.24
CA VAL A 310 -10.57 17.55 10.18
C VAL A 310 -10.16 18.73 9.33
N CYS A 311 -9.86 18.47 8.10
CA CYS A 311 -9.35 19.41 7.13
C CYS A 311 -10.30 19.53 5.93
N ARG A 312 -10.03 20.48 5.05
CA ARG A 312 -10.77 20.70 3.81
C ARG A 312 -9.82 21.17 2.71
N GLY A 313 -10.18 20.89 1.49
CA GLY A 313 -9.44 21.26 0.29
C GLY A 313 -10.13 20.75 -0.96
N GLU A 314 -9.62 21.07 -2.13
CA GLU A 314 -10.05 20.43 -3.38
C GLU A 314 -9.67 18.95 -3.41
N SER A 315 -8.51 18.64 -2.83
CA SER A 315 -7.98 17.28 -2.66
C SER A 315 -7.31 17.17 -1.29
N LEU A 316 -7.29 15.97 -0.73
CA LEU A 316 -6.38 15.58 0.32
C LEU A 316 -5.01 15.38 -0.34
N ALA A 317 -4.04 16.26 -0.05
CA ALA A 317 -2.73 16.23 -0.68
C ALA A 317 -1.60 16.36 0.34
N TRP A 318 -0.58 15.53 0.19
CA TRP A 318 0.59 15.50 1.08
C TRP A 318 1.85 15.03 0.37
N GLU A 319 2.98 15.26 1.00
CA GLU A 319 4.30 14.86 0.52
C GLU A 319 5.07 14.06 1.58
N VAL A 320 5.87 13.11 1.10
CA VAL A 320 6.81 12.33 1.92
C VAL A 320 8.23 12.41 1.35
N PRO A 321 9.29 12.19 2.14
CA PRO A 321 10.65 12.09 1.62
C PRO A 321 10.77 10.95 0.62
N ARG A 322 11.41 11.23 -0.53
CA ARG A 322 11.67 10.21 -1.54
C ARG A 322 12.70 9.20 -1.04
N GLN A 323 12.35 7.91 -1.10
CA GLN A 323 13.25 6.81 -0.79
C GLN A 323 14.08 6.40 -2.00
N GLN A 324 15.26 5.86 -1.74
CA GLN A 324 16.15 5.30 -2.76
C GLN A 324 16.12 3.77 -2.68
N ALA A 325 15.88 3.11 -3.81
CA ALA A 325 16.10 1.68 -3.92
C ALA A 325 17.59 1.41 -4.14
N VAL A 326 18.17 0.56 -3.32
CA VAL A 326 19.60 0.23 -3.31
C VAL A 326 19.75 -1.27 -3.50
N ALA A 327 20.52 -1.68 -4.50
CA ALA A 327 20.68 -3.09 -4.85
C ALA A 327 21.68 -3.83 -3.96
N GLY A 328 22.67 -3.13 -3.39
CA GLY A 328 23.72 -3.72 -2.56
C GLY A 328 24.23 -2.76 -1.49
N LEU A 329 24.92 -3.28 -0.52
CA LEU A 329 25.60 -2.49 0.51
C LEU A 329 26.79 -1.73 -0.09
N ASP A 330 27.17 -0.58 0.51
CA ASP A 330 28.43 0.08 0.17
C ASP A 330 29.58 -0.51 1.02
N LEU A 331 30.39 -1.36 0.40
CA LEU A 331 31.56 -1.98 1.01
C LEU A 331 32.89 -1.30 0.60
N SER A 332 32.84 -0.13 -0.04
CA SER A 332 34.03 0.58 -0.55
C SER A 332 34.98 1.01 0.58
N GLY A 333 34.46 1.35 1.76
CA GLY A 333 35.19 1.79 2.94
C GLY A 333 35.95 0.68 3.69
N LEU A 334 35.78 -0.59 3.33
CA LEU A 334 36.37 -1.71 4.07
C LEU A 334 37.89 -1.82 3.89
N SER A 335 38.61 -2.14 4.98
CA SER A 335 40.05 -2.48 4.96
C SER A 335 40.31 -3.79 4.22
N SER A 336 41.56 -4.00 3.76
CA SER A 336 41.95 -5.26 3.10
C SER A 336 41.74 -6.50 3.99
N ARG A 337 41.83 -6.36 5.33
CA ARG A 337 41.56 -7.46 6.27
C ARG A 337 40.06 -7.83 6.29
N GLU A 338 39.18 -6.83 6.37
CA GLU A 338 37.73 -7.01 6.39
C GLU A 338 37.24 -7.57 5.06
N ARG A 339 37.76 -7.08 3.93
CA ARG A 339 37.48 -7.67 2.62
C ARG A 339 37.90 -9.15 2.54
N ALA A 340 39.08 -9.50 3.07
CA ALA A 340 39.54 -10.89 3.09
C ALA A 340 38.72 -11.77 4.06
N GLU A 341 38.16 -11.20 5.13
CA GLU A 341 37.23 -11.88 6.03
C GLU A 341 35.91 -12.19 5.30
N LEU A 342 35.31 -11.19 4.67
CA LEU A 342 34.06 -11.37 3.89
C LEU A 342 34.24 -12.29 2.68
N ALA A 343 35.38 -12.22 1.97
CA ALA A 343 35.67 -13.08 0.83
C ALA A 343 35.70 -14.57 1.20
N ARG A 344 36.23 -14.90 2.38
CA ARG A 344 36.18 -16.28 2.89
C ARG A 344 34.76 -16.68 3.29
N GLN A 345 34.08 -15.81 4.05
CA GLN A 345 32.75 -16.12 4.54
C GLN A 345 31.73 -16.28 3.40
N VAL A 346 31.80 -15.42 2.37
CA VAL A 346 30.87 -15.55 1.22
C VAL A 346 31.11 -16.82 0.42
N ALA A 347 32.36 -17.29 0.34
CA ALA A 347 32.65 -18.57 -0.29
C ALA A 347 32.02 -19.74 0.50
N ASP A 348 32.17 -19.73 1.84
CA ASP A 348 31.57 -20.76 2.71
C ASP A 348 30.03 -20.74 2.63
N ASP A 349 29.39 -19.56 2.62
CA ASP A 349 27.94 -19.43 2.56
C ASP A 349 27.37 -19.82 1.18
N VAL A 350 28.07 -19.51 0.09
CA VAL A 350 27.68 -19.92 -1.27
C VAL A 350 27.80 -21.43 -1.45
N ASP A 351 28.88 -22.03 -0.95
CA ASP A 351 29.08 -23.49 -1.02
C ASP A 351 28.02 -24.25 -0.21
N SER A 352 27.60 -23.71 0.93
CA SER A 352 26.60 -24.31 1.82
C SER A 352 25.14 -23.97 1.48
N LEU A 353 24.87 -23.14 0.46
CA LEU A 353 23.51 -22.80 0.06
C LEU A 353 22.65 -24.06 -0.19
N PRO A 354 21.48 -24.20 0.47
CA PRO A 354 20.56 -25.32 0.21
C PRO A 354 19.93 -25.25 -1.19
N ALA A 355 19.16 -26.27 -1.54
CA ALA A 355 18.28 -26.20 -2.70
C ALA A 355 17.20 -25.12 -2.49
N SER A 356 16.78 -24.46 -3.59
CA SER A 356 15.69 -23.47 -3.54
C SER A 356 14.38 -24.11 -3.08
N PRO A 357 13.68 -23.54 -2.08
CA PRO A 357 12.38 -24.03 -1.62
C PRO A 357 11.28 -23.99 -2.69
N PRO A 358 10.22 -24.80 -2.53
CA PRO A 358 9.20 -24.95 -3.58
C PRO A 358 8.13 -23.86 -3.61
N ASP A 359 7.89 -23.19 -2.48
CA ASP A 359 6.87 -22.15 -2.32
C ASP A 359 7.40 -20.75 -2.59
N THR A 360 6.51 -19.77 -2.75
CA THR A 360 6.87 -18.38 -3.12
C THR A 360 7.48 -17.58 -1.98
N TYR A 361 7.23 -17.94 -0.70
CA TYR A 361 7.81 -17.22 0.43
C TYR A 361 9.26 -17.63 0.69
N TYR A 362 9.47 -18.90 1.05
CA TYR A 362 10.83 -19.38 1.33
C TYR A 362 11.69 -19.43 0.07
N GLY A 363 11.09 -19.70 -1.09
CA GLY A 363 11.75 -19.57 -2.39
C GLY A 363 12.17 -18.13 -2.67
N GLY A 364 11.31 -17.17 -2.37
CA GLY A 364 11.60 -15.74 -2.47
C GLY A 364 12.73 -15.30 -1.53
N LYS A 365 12.70 -15.70 -0.26
CA LYS A 365 13.79 -15.44 0.71
C LYS A 365 15.12 -16.05 0.25
N TRP A 366 15.09 -17.26 -0.29
CA TRP A 366 16.29 -17.89 -0.85
C TRP A 366 16.87 -17.11 -2.03
N LEU A 367 16.03 -16.62 -2.95
CA LEU A 367 16.45 -15.78 -4.08
C LEU A 367 17.07 -14.48 -3.58
N PHE A 368 16.44 -13.83 -2.61
CA PHE A 368 16.92 -12.60 -1.99
C PHE A 368 18.30 -12.79 -1.30
N ARG A 369 18.42 -13.82 -0.45
CA ARG A 369 19.70 -14.21 0.18
C ARG A 369 20.80 -14.46 -0.86
N THR A 370 20.49 -15.19 -1.92
CA THR A 370 21.46 -15.53 -2.97
C THR A 370 21.88 -14.28 -3.75
N ALA A 371 20.97 -13.34 -4.00
CA ALA A 371 21.26 -12.06 -4.63
C ALA A 371 22.19 -11.19 -3.77
N GLN A 372 22.00 -11.18 -2.45
CA GLN A 372 22.90 -10.49 -1.52
C GLN A 372 24.30 -11.13 -1.48
N LEU A 373 24.39 -12.47 -1.51
CA LEU A 373 25.68 -13.16 -1.59
C LEU A 373 26.41 -12.85 -2.90
N LEU A 374 25.69 -12.79 -4.03
CA LEU A 374 26.25 -12.38 -5.32
C LEU A 374 26.85 -10.97 -5.23
N ASP A 375 26.09 -10.00 -4.72
CA ASP A 375 26.53 -8.60 -4.65
C ASP A 375 27.75 -8.44 -3.72
N VAL A 376 27.73 -9.09 -2.54
CA VAL A 376 28.89 -9.07 -1.62
C VAL A 376 30.11 -9.74 -2.24
N ALA A 377 29.98 -10.91 -2.89
CA ALA A 377 31.07 -11.62 -3.53
C ALA A 377 31.76 -10.76 -4.61
N ALA A 378 30.98 -10.09 -5.45
CA ALA A 378 31.49 -9.17 -6.47
C ALA A 378 32.27 -8.01 -5.84
N GLN A 379 31.72 -7.37 -4.81
CA GLN A 379 32.35 -6.21 -4.16
C GLN A 379 33.66 -6.55 -3.42
N VAL A 380 33.79 -7.77 -2.89
CA VAL A 380 35.03 -8.19 -2.18
C VAL A 380 36.01 -8.94 -3.07
N GLY A 381 35.68 -9.19 -4.34
CA GLY A 381 36.53 -9.86 -5.32
C GLY A 381 36.63 -11.37 -5.12
N ALA A 382 35.57 -12.02 -4.62
CA ALA A 382 35.47 -13.46 -4.45
C ALA A 382 34.93 -14.12 -5.73
N GLU A 383 35.73 -14.10 -6.83
CA GLU A 383 35.29 -14.43 -8.20
C GLU A 383 34.61 -15.80 -8.34
N GLU A 384 35.05 -16.84 -7.64
CA GLU A 384 34.42 -18.17 -7.70
C GLU A 384 33.06 -18.20 -7.01
N ALA A 385 32.94 -17.56 -5.84
CA ALA A 385 31.68 -17.42 -5.13
C ALA A 385 30.70 -16.55 -5.92
N GLU A 386 31.16 -15.43 -6.50
CA GLU A 386 30.37 -14.58 -7.39
C GLU A 386 29.78 -15.39 -8.56
N ARG A 387 30.62 -16.11 -9.31
CA ARG A 387 30.19 -16.93 -10.43
C ARG A 387 29.18 -18.00 -10.00
N THR A 388 29.44 -18.70 -8.90
CA THR A 388 28.56 -19.77 -8.41
C THR A 388 27.22 -19.22 -7.93
N ALA A 389 27.22 -18.11 -7.18
CA ALA A 389 25.99 -17.43 -6.74
C ALA A 389 25.18 -16.94 -7.95
N GLN A 390 25.83 -16.34 -8.94
CA GLN A 390 25.17 -15.88 -10.17
C GLN A 390 24.55 -17.06 -10.97
N GLU A 391 25.28 -18.15 -11.16
CA GLU A 391 24.77 -19.36 -11.85
C GLU A 391 23.56 -19.94 -11.13
N ARG A 392 23.59 -20.07 -9.79
CA ARG A 392 22.49 -20.62 -8.98
C ARG A 392 21.28 -19.70 -8.99
N LEU A 393 21.48 -18.39 -8.81
CA LEU A 393 20.41 -17.40 -8.84
C LEU A 393 19.74 -17.35 -10.20
N THR A 394 20.53 -17.33 -11.27
CA THR A 394 20.03 -17.35 -12.65
C THR A 394 19.20 -18.61 -12.90
N ALA A 395 19.73 -19.79 -12.55
CA ALA A 395 19.01 -21.04 -12.75
C ALA A 395 17.66 -21.08 -12.01
N ALA A 396 17.64 -20.63 -10.76
CA ALA A 396 16.42 -20.59 -9.95
C ALA A 396 15.39 -19.58 -10.51
N LEU A 397 15.80 -18.34 -10.80
CA LEU A 397 14.90 -17.34 -11.37
C LEU A 397 14.34 -17.78 -12.72
N VAL A 398 15.18 -18.32 -13.60
CA VAL A 398 14.75 -18.85 -14.89
C VAL A 398 13.73 -19.99 -14.72
N GLN A 399 13.96 -20.91 -13.78
CA GLN A 399 13.01 -21.98 -13.49
C GLN A 399 11.67 -21.43 -13.01
N TRP A 400 11.68 -20.51 -12.03
CA TRP A 400 10.46 -19.89 -11.51
C TRP A 400 9.70 -19.09 -12.59
N THR A 401 10.40 -18.41 -13.47
CA THR A 401 9.81 -17.51 -14.47
C THR A 401 9.59 -18.14 -15.85
N GLU A 402 9.66 -19.48 -15.96
CA GLU A 402 9.27 -20.19 -17.15
C GLU A 402 7.75 -20.16 -17.33
N PRO A 403 7.20 -19.51 -18.39
CA PRO A 403 5.76 -19.30 -18.49
C PRO A 403 4.93 -20.59 -18.46
N ALA A 404 5.35 -21.66 -19.15
CA ALA A 404 4.67 -22.95 -19.15
C ALA A 404 5.10 -23.87 -17.98
N GLY A 405 5.89 -23.37 -17.03
CA GLY A 405 6.51 -24.18 -15.99
C GLY A 405 5.54 -25.03 -15.18
N CYS A 406 4.37 -24.52 -14.87
CA CYS A 406 3.35 -25.25 -14.11
C CYS A 406 2.60 -26.34 -14.93
N ASP A 407 2.81 -26.44 -16.23
CA ASP A 407 2.36 -27.59 -17.00
C ASP A 407 3.30 -28.79 -16.84
N GLU A 408 4.56 -28.55 -16.49
CA GLU A 408 5.62 -29.55 -16.35
C GLU A 408 5.95 -29.85 -14.89
N ARG A 409 5.70 -28.92 -13.97
CA ARG A 409 6.08 -28.99 -12.55
C ARG A 409 4.91 -28.69 -11.63
N ALA A 410 4.96 -29.23 -10.42
CA ALA A 410 3.96 -28.97 -9.37
C ALA A 410 4.34 -27.82 -8.42
N SER A 411 5.55 -27.26 -8.54
CA SER A 411 6.06 -26.17 -7.70
C SER A 411 7.09 -25.35 -8.45
N GLN A 412 7.57 -24.26 -7.86
CA GLN A 412 8.52 -23.32 -8.47
C GLN A 412 8.06 -22.84 -9.85
N CYS A 413 6.82 -22.44 -9.95
CA CYS A 413 6.18 -21.90 -11.15
C CYS A 413 4.93 -21.11 -10.78
N PHE A 414 4.40 -20.34 -11.72
CA PHE A 414 3.23 -19.48 -11.55
C PHE A 414 2.09 -19.86 -12.51
N VAL A 415 0.86 -19.61 -12.07
CA VAL A 415 -0.36 -19.75 -12.86
C VAL A 415 -1.14 -18.44 -12.87
N ALA A 416 -1.91 -18.18 -13.91
CA ALA A 416 -2.91 -17.11 -13.93
C ALA A 416 -4.23 -17.67 -13.39
N ASP A 417 -4.73 -17.10 -12.30
CA ASP A 417 -6.05 -17.47 -11.75
C ASP A 417 -7.16 -16.59 -12.35
N PRO A 418 -8.03 -17.14 -13.21
CA PRO A 418 -9.05 -16.37 -13.90
C PRO A 418 -10.22 -15.97 -12.99
N ARG A 419 -10.39 -16.62 -11.84
CA ARG A 419 -11.48 -16.35 -10.91
C ARG A 419 -11.11 -15.27 -9.90
N TRP A 420 -9.93 -15.38 -9.30
CA TRP A 420 -9.39 -14.39 -8.37
C TRP A 420 -8.80 -13.17 -9.07
N LYS A 421 -8.53 -13.28 -10.37
CA LYS A 421 -7.89 -12.22 -11.18
C LYS A 421 -6.51 -11.86 -10.63
N GLY A 422 -5.57 -12.80 -10.77
CA GLY A 422 -4.19 -12.61 -10.32
C GLY A 422 -3.25 -13.73 -10.69
N ILE A 423 -2.01 -13.61 -10.26
CA ILE A 423 -0.92 -14.56 -10.51
C ILE A 423 -0.60 -15.24 -9.19
N VAL A 424 -0.55 -16.58 -9.21
CA VAL A 424 -0.38 -17.39 -7.99
C VAL A 424 0.73 -18.42 -8.19
N GLY A 425 1.63 -18.55 -7.21
CA GLY A 425 2.55 -19.69 -7.12
C GLY A 425 1.80 -20.96 -6.80
N LEU A 426 2.15 -22.06 -7.46
CA LEU A 426 1.36 -23.30 -7.37
C LEU A 426 1.48 -23.98 -6.00
N GLU A 427 2.65 -23.90 -5.35
CA GLU A 427 2.84 -24.37 -3.97
C GLU A 427 2.58 -23.20 -3.01
N PRO A 428 1.51 -23.27 -2.18
CA PRO A 428 1.13 -22.15 -1.32
C PRO A 428 1.97 -22.08 -0.03
N ALA A 429 2.13 -20.86 0.47
CA ALA A 429 2.64 -20.56 1.81
C ALA A 429 1.85 -19.39 2.40
N TYR A 430 1.52 -19.45 3.69
CA TYR A 430 0.84 -18.39 4.44
C TYR A 430 -0.49 -17.92 3.84
N GLY A 431 -1.20 -18.78 3.06
CA GLY A 431 -2.47 -18.42 2.43
C GLY A 431 -2.31 -17.62 1.12
N SER A 432 -1.17 -17.74 0.45
CA SER A 432 -0.92 -17.07 -0.83
C SER A 432 -1.87 -17.51 -1.94
N GLU A 433 -2.46 -18.71 -1.85
CA GLU A 433 -3.52 -19.17 -2.74
C GLU A 433 -4.83 -18.39 -2.60
N GLU A 434 -5.03 -17.68 -1.48
CA GLU A 434 -6.12 -16.74 -1.20
C GLU A 434 -5.65 -15.28 -1.26
N PHE A 435 -4.50 -15.03 -1.88
CA PHE A 435 -3.87 -13.72 -2.08
C PHE A 435 -3.33 -13.05 -0.80
N ASN A 436 -3.14 -13.78 0.30
CA ASN A 436 -2.38 -13.25 1.41
C ASN A 436 -0.93 -13.01 1.00
N ASP A 437 -0.35 -11.90 1.47
CA ASP A 437 1.08 -11.61 1.48
C ASP A 437 1.78 -11.54 0.11
N HIS A 438 1.04 -11.46 -1.01
CA HIS A 438 1.62 -11.47 -2.36
C HIS A 438 2.72 -10.43 -2.55
N HIS A 439 2.56 -9.21 -2.00
CA HIS A 439 3.58 -8.17 -2.12
C HIS A 439 4.87 -8.52 -1.36
N PHE A 440 4.79 -9.23 -0.23
CA PHE A 440 5.98 -9.74 0.48
C PHE A 440 6.70 -10.78 -0.38
N HIS A 441 5.97 -11.80 -0.83
CA HIS A 441 6.50 -12.89 -1.62
C HIS A 441 7.13 -12.40 -2.93
N TYR A 442 6.37 -11.65 -3.72
CA TYR A 442 6.84 -11.21 -5.05
C TYR A 442 7.87 -10.10 -4.97
N GLY A 443 7.88 -9.33 -3.89
CA GLY A 443 8.91 -8.36 -3.58
C GLY A 443 10.32 -8.96 -3.54
N TYR A 444 10.47 -10.16 -2.99
CA TYR A 444 11.74 -10.90 -2.99
C TYR A 444 12.19 -11.28 -4.39
N PHE A 445 11.28 -11.75 -5.25
CA PHE A 445 11.58 -12.09 -6.64
C PHE A 445 12.04 -10.87 -7.43
N LEU A 446 11.29 -9.78 -7.33
CA LEU A 446 11.59 -8.52 -8.04
C LEU A 446 12.93 -7.94 -7.58
N HIS A 447 13.22 -7.96 -6.28
CA HIS A 447 14.50 -7.53 -5.73
C HIS A 447 15.66 -8.37 -6.27
N ALA A 448 15.55 -9.70 -6.16
CA ALA A 448 16.59 -10.63 -6.58
C ALA A 448 16.89 -10.52 -8.09
N ALA A 449 15.83 -10.37 -8.91
CA ALA A 449 15.96 -10.17 -10.34
C ALA A 449 16.59 -8.82 -10.70
N GLY A 450 16.20 -7.74 -10.00
CA GLY A 450 16.80 -6.42 -10.15
C GLY A 450 18.30 -6.42 -9.81
N VAL A 451 18.70 -7.13 -8.75
CA VAL A 451 20.14 -7.31 -8.41
C VAL A 451 20.84 -8.13 -9.50
N LEU A 452 20.28 -9.29 -9.88
CA LEU A 452 20.89 -10.15 -10.91
C LEU A 452 21.09 -9.40 -12.24
N ALA A 453 20.11 -8.62 -12.67
CA ALA A 453 20.18 -7.86 -13.92
C ALA A 453 21.27 -6.78 -13.95
N ARG A 454 21.77 -6.34 -12.81
CA ARG A 454 22.95 -5.45 -12.73
C ARG A 454 24.26 -6.18 -13.00
N HIS A 455 24.33 -7.47 -12.67
CA HIS A 455 25.49 -8.33 -12.95
C HIS A 455 25.41 -8.95 -14.34
N ASP A 456 24.21 -9.28 -14.81
CA ASP A 456 23.93 -9.83 -16.14
C ASP A 456 22.69 -9.17 -16.75
N PRO A 457 22.83 -8.02 -17.44
CA PRO A 457 21.68 -7.34 -18.04
C PRO A 457 20.94 -8.18 -19.10
N ALA A 458 21.58 -9.16 -19.70
CA ALA A 458 20.96 -9.98 -20.75
C ALA A 458 19.89 -10.94 -20.19
N VAL A 459 19.92 -11.26 -18.88
CA VAL A 459 18.96 -12.16 -18.27
C VAL A 459 17.56 -11.53 -18.15
N SER A 460 17.48 -10.21 -18.05
CA SER A 460 16.22 -9.47 -17.83
C SER A 460 15.16 -9.77 -18.88
N GLU A 461 15.53 -9.84 -20.17
CA GLU A 461 14.62 -10.18 -21.26
C GLU A 461 13.95 -11.56 -21.09
N ARG A 462 14.68 -12.52 -20.53
CA ARG A 462 14.18 -13.87 -20.28
C ARG A 462 13.23 -13.93 -19.09
N LEU A 463 13.50 -13.16 -18.04
CA LEU A 463 12.73 -13.14 -16.80
C LEU A 463 11.46 -12.29 -16.91
N ARG A 464 11.50 -11.27 -17.78
CA ARG A 464 10.48 -10.23 -17.93
C ARG A 464 9.05 -10.74 -18.06
N PRO A 465 8.74 -11.78 -18.87
CA PRO A 465 7.35 -12.19 -19.08
C PRO A 465 6.59 -12.53 -17.80
N VAL A 466 7.25 -13.14 -16.82
CA VAL A 466 6.60 -13.52 -15.56
C VAL A 466 6.79 -12.44 -14.49
N LEU A 467 7.97 -11.81 -14.40
CA LEU A 467 8.20 -10.76 -13.41
C LEU A 467 7.32 -9.53 -13.62
N ASP A 468 7.04 -9.13 -14.87
CA ASP A 468 6.09 -8.06 -15.15
C ASP A 468 4.66 -8.45 -14.73
N LEU A 469 4.30 -9.75 -14.78
CA LEU A 469 3.04 -10.24 -14.24
C LEU A 469 2.99 -10.23 -12.71
N LEU A 470 4.10 -10.57 -12.03
CA LEU A 470 4.18 -10.45 -10.56
C LEU A 470 4.08 -8.98 -10.13
N ALA A 471 4.74 -8.08 -10.85
CA ALA A 471 4.62 -6.64 -10.65
C ALA A 471 3.17 -6.16 -10.87
N ALA A 472 2.52 -6.61 -11.95
CA ALA A 472 1.12 -6.29 -12.24
C ALA A 472 0.16 -6.83 -11.18
N ASP A 473 0.44 -8.01 -10.62
CA ASP A 473 -0.40 -8.61 -9.58
C ASP A 473 -0.44 -7.76 -8.31
N VAL A 474 0.69 -7.26 -7.85
CA VAL A 474 0.76 -6.51 -6.58
C VAL A 474 0.42 -5.03 -6.73
N ALA A 475 0.90 -4.36 -7.79
CA ALA A 475 0.65 -2.94 -8.02
C ALA A 475 1.01 -2.50 -9.46
N GLY A 476 0.32 -3.04 -10.46
CA GLY A 476 0.63 -2.77 -11.88
C GLY A 476 0.24 -1.39 -12.39
N GLY A 477 -0.43 -0.57 -11.61
CA GLY A 477 -0.82 0.79 -12.00
C GLY A 477 -1.97 0.87 -13.02
N ALA A 478 -2.52 -0.26 -13.47
CA ALA A 478 -3.67 -0.33 -14.37
C ALA A 478 -4.63 -1.45 -13.95
N ASP A 479 -5.94 -1.21 -14.08
CA ASP A 479 -6.93 -2.28 -14.04
C ASP A 479 -6.90 -3.05 -15.35
N THR A 480 -6.75 -4.37 -15.25
CA THR A 480 -6.70 -5.28 -16.40
C THR A 480 -7.73 -6.40 -16.24
N GLU A 481 -7.91 -7.22 -17.27
CA GLU A 481 -8.72 -8.44 -17.15
C GLU A 481 -8.05 -9.51 -16.29
N VAL A 482 -6.76 -9.34 -15.97
CA VAL A 482 -5.91 -10.30 -15.24
C VAL A 482 -5.66 -9.87 -13.80
N THR A 483 -5.39 -8.58 -13.57
CA THR A 483 -4.98 -8.03 -12.26
C THR A 483 -5.63 -6.68 -11.99
N PRO A 484 -5.92 -6.33 -10.73
CA PRO A 484 -6.36 -4.98 -10.36
C PRO A 484 -5.18 -3.99 -10.36
N ARG A 485 -5.49 -2.70 -10.45
CA ARG A 485 -4.53 -1.60 -10.51
C ARG A 485 -3.55 -1.55 -9.32
N LEU A 486 -4.07 -1.60 -8.13
CA LEU A 486 -3.30 -1.55 -6.86
C LEU A 486 -3.89 -2.62 -5.93
N ARG A 487 -3.43 -3.87 -6.03
CA ARG A 487 -4.00 -4.94 -5.21
C ARG A 487 -3.78 -4.68 -3.72
N ALA A 488 -2.54 -4.55 -3.30
CA ALA A 488 -2.19 -4.52 -1.89
C ALA A 488 -2.14 -3.11 -1.30
N PHE A 489 -1.82 -2.09 -2.09
CA PHE A 489 -1.53 -0.74 -1.59
C PHE A 489 -2.79 0.11 -1.37
N ASP A 490 -2.93 0.66 -0.17
CA ASP A 490 -3.98 1.61 0.21
C ASP A 490 -3.45 3.04 0.10
N VAL A 491 -3.94 3.76 -0.88
CA VAL A 491 -3.46 5.12 -1.19
C VAL A 491 -3.70 6.12 -0.07
N TYR A 492 -4.79 5.96 0.71
CA TYR A 492 -5.07 6.83 1.84
C TYR A 492 -4.19 6.48 3.04
N ALA A 493 -4.03 5.20 3.37
CA ALA A 493 -3.18 4.78 4.48
C ALA A 493 -1.69 5.01 4.20
N GLY A 494 -1.30 5.02 2.91
CA GLY A 494 0.09 5.11 2.46
C GLY A 494 0.88 3.82 2.73
N HIS A 495 0.18 2.70 2.97
CA HIS A 495 0.77 1.38 3.19
C HIS A 495 -0.11 0.27 2.63
N SER A 496 0.43 -0.93 2.58
CA SER A 496 -0.21 -2.11 2.02
C SER A 496 -1.02 -2.88 3.07
N TRP A 497 -1.93 -3.75 2.60
CA TRP A 497 -2.66 -4.71 3.40
C TRP A 497 -2.30 -6.15 3.03
N ALA A 498 -2.13 -7.01 4.02
CA ALA A 498 -1.60 -8.36 3.87
C ALA A 498 -2.68 -9.40 3.54
N SER A 499 -3.86 -9.33 4.18
CA SER A 499 -4.88 -10.37 3.99
C SER A 499 -5.68 -10.19 2.71
N GLY A 500 -5.77 -11.24 1.90
CA GLY A 500 -6.55 -11.26 0.67
C GLY A 500 -8.03 -10.99 0.90
N THR A 501 -8.68 -11.76 1.78
CA THR A 501 -10.12 -11.69 2.03
C THR A 501 -10.52 -10.90 3.27
N ALA A 502 -9.57 -10.65 4.18
CA ALA A 502 -9.75 -9.89 5.43
C ALA A 502 -10.97 -10.32 6.26
N PRO A 503 -11.07 -11.58 6.71
CA PRO A 503 -12.23 -12.09 7.46
C PRO A 503 -12.23 -11.65 8.94
N PHE A 504 -11.87 -10.41 9.23
CA PHE A 504 -11.62 -9.91 10.57
C PHE A 504 -12.49 -8.70 10.90
N ALA A 505 -13.06 -8.70 12.10
CA ALA A 505 -13.87 -7.58 12.60
C ALA A 505 -13.06 -6.28 12.80
N ASP A 506 -11.74 -6.40 13.00
CA ASP A 506 -10.82 -5.27 13.16
C ASP A 506 -10.36 -4.68 11.81
N GLY A 507 -10.88 -5.20 10.69
CA GLY A 507 -10.51 -4.82 9.31
C GLY A 507 -9.32 -5.61 8.77
N ASN A 508 -8.81 -5.22 7.60
CA ASN A 508 -7.60 -5.82 7.04
C ASN A 508 -6.38 -5.49 7.91
N ASN A 509 -5.31 -6.23 7.77
CA ASN A 509 -4.11 -6.11 8.61
C ASN A 509 -2.82 -6.00 7.78
N GLN A 510 -1.78 -5.48 8.44
CA GLN A 510 -0.41 -5.45 7.96
C GLN A 510 0.51 -5.76 9.15
N GLU A 511 1.25 -6.86 9.07
CA GLU A 511 2.24 -7.25 10.08
C GLU A 511 3.64 -6.78 9.68
N SER A 512 4.13 -7.23 8.54
CA SER A 512 5.53 -7.01 8.10
C SER A 512 5.67 -5.73 7.27
N SER A 513 5.83 -4.58 7.96
CA SER A 513 5.95 -3.29 7.28
C SER A 513 7.20 -3.16 6.42
N SER A 514 8.34 -3.73 6.84
CA SER A 514 9.59 -3.70 6.07
C SER A 514 9.59 -4.61 4.85
N GLU A 515 8.90 -5.75 4.86
CA GLU A 515 8.73 -6.57 3.67
C GLU A 515 7.92 -5.83 2.60
N ALA A 516 6.91 -5.06 3.02
CA ALA A 516 6.18 -4.18 2.11
C ALA A 516 7.08 -3.10 1.50
N VAL A 517 7.92 -2.44 2.31
CA VAL A 517 8.92 -1.48 1.81
C VAL A 517 9.89 -2.15 0.83
N ASN A 518 10.38 -3.36 1.16
CA ASN A 518 11.24 -4.14 0.26
C ASN A 518 10.56 -4.51 -1.05
N ALA A 519 9.24 -4.78 -1.04
CA ALA A 519 8.48 -5.09 -2.25
C ALA A 519 8.57 -3.95 -3.28
N TRP A 520 8.38 -2.72 -2.83
CA TRP A 520 8.42 -1.55 -3.70
C TRP A 520 9.85 -1.13 -4.08
N ALA A 521 10.83 -1.35 -3.18
CA ALA A 521 12.23 -1.21 -3.52
C ALA A 521 12.65 -2.21 -4.60
N GLY A 522 12.24 -3.48 -4.47
CA GLY A 522 12.47 -4.54 -5.46
C GLY A 522 11.81 -4.24 -6.79
N LEU A 523 10.55 -3.79 -6.78
CA LEU A 523 9.83 -3.36 -7.99
C LEU A 523 10.58 -2.25 -8.73
N ARG A 524 11.13 -1.27 -7.98
CA ARG A 524 11.90 -0.19 -8.57
C ARG A 524 13.21 -0.68 -9.17
N LEU A 525 13.96 -1.56 -8.48
CA LEU A 525 15.19 -2.15 -9.01
C LEU A 525 14.93 -2.92 -10.31
N TRP A 526 13.83 -3.67 -10.36
CA TRP A 526 13.41 -4.38 -11.57
C TRP A 526 13.07 -3.41 -12.71
N ALA A 527 12.28 -2.37 -12.43
CA ALA A 527 11.90 -1.37 -13.42
C ALA A 527 13.13 -0.64 -14.01
N GLU A 528 14.09 -0.25 -13.15
CA GLU A 528 15.35 0.37 -13.56
C GLU A 528 16.19 -0.59 -14.43
N ALA A 529 16.24 -1.87 -14.06
CA ALA A 529 16.98 -2.89 -14.83
C ALA A 529 16.38 -3.18 -16.21
N THR A 530 15.07 -3.01 -16.35
CA THR A 530 14.34 -3.20 -17.63
C THR A 530 14.18 -1.91 -18.44
N GLY A 531 14.61 -0.77 -17.90
CA GLY A 531 14.49 0.55 -18.53
C GLY A 531 13.04 1.05 -18.64
N ASP A 532 12.16 0.61 -17.73
CA ASP A 532 10.77 1.06 -17.66
C ASP A 532 10.65 2.26 -16.71
N ASP A 533 10.83 3.46 -17.25
CA ASP A 533 10.79 4.70 -16.46
C ASP A 533 9.42 4.94 -15.81
N ALA A 534 8.32 4.52 -16.43
CA ALA A 534 6.97 4.69 -15.89
C ALA A 534 6.77 3.78 -14.68
N LEU A 535 7.16 2.51 -14.76
CA LEU A 535 7.13 1.57 -13.63
C LEU A 535 8.10 2.00 -12.53
N ALA A 536 9.29 2.54 -12.87
CA ALA A 536 10.26 3.03 -11.91
C ALA A 536 9.71 4.24 -11.11
N ALA A 537 9.03 5.17 -11.75
CA ALA A 537 8.37 6.29 -11.09
C ALA A 537 7.21 5.80 -10.20
N HIS A 538 6.39 4.87 -10.68
CA HIS A 538 5.32 4.25 -9.90
C HIS A 538 5.85 3.55 -8.64
N ALA A 539 6.88 2.73 -8.80
CA ALA A 539 7.54 2.06 -7.69
C ALA A 539 8.19 3.03 -6.69
N ALA A 540 8.76 4.14 -7.17
CA ALA A 540 9.32 5.18 -6.30
C ALA A 540 8.25 5.87 -5.44
N TRP A 541 7.04 6.09 -5.98
CA TRP A 541 5.89 6.58 -5.22
C TRP A 541 5.49 5.60 -4.13
N LEU A 542 5.22 4.33 -4.47
CA LEU A 542 4.83 3.28 -3.53
C LEU A 542 5.88 3.10 -2.43
N HIS A 543 7.16 3.00 -2.80
CA HIS A 543 8.29 2.84 -1.89
C HIS A 543 8.38 3.98 -0.87
N SER A 544 8.24 5.22 -1.33
CA SER A 544 8.34 6.39 -0.46
C SER A 544 7.14 6.51 0.49
N ALA A 545 5.94 6.23 0.02
CA ALA A 545 4.73 6.27 0.85
C ALA A 545 4.72 5.14 1.90
N GLU A 546 5.02 3.90 1.49
CA GLU A 546 5.12 2.75 2.40
C GLU A 546 6.19 2.95 3.48
N ALA A 547 7.38 3.43 3.10
CA ALA A 547 8.49 3.71 4.01
C ALA A 547 8.13 4.77 5.06
N ALA A 548 7.46 5.86 4.66
CA ALA A 548 7.00 6.89 5.59
C ALA A 548 5.98 6.35 6.59
N SER A 549 5.05 5.51 6.11
CA SER A 549 4.02 4.87 6.93
C SER A 549 4.60 3.79 7.84
N ALA A 550 5.51 2.95 7.34
CA ALA A 550 6.21 1.92 8.14
C ALA A 550 6.92 2.55 9.35
N ARG A 551 7.62 3.64 9.12
CA ARG A 551 8.28 4.39 10.19
C ARG A 551 7.27 4.98 11.18
N ALA A 552 6.26 5.72 10.70
CA ALA A 552 5.35 6.47 11.55
C ALA A 552 4.33 5.59 12.29
N TYR A 553 4.01 4.42 11.77
CA TYR A 553 2.94 3.60 12.34
C TYR A 553 3.44 2.32 13.01
N TRP A 554 4.70 1.88 12.78
CA TRP A 554 5.25 0.65 13.35
C TRP A 554 6.49 0.91 14.21
N THR A 555 7.58 1.47 13.65
CA THR A 555 8.88 1.56 14.32
C THR A 555 9.10 2.83 15.14
N GLU A 556 8.48 3.96 14.74
CA GLU A 556 8.56 5.25 15.44
C GLU A 556 7.16 5.88 15.66
N PRO A 557 6.17 5.13 16.12
CA PRO A 557 4.82 5.67 16.30
C PRO A 557 4.76 6.66 17.45
N SER A 558 3.80 7.61 17.33
CA SER A 558 3.27 8.30 18.51
C SER A 558 2.38 7.31 19.26
N THR A 559 2.72 7.00 20.51
CA THR A 559 1.99 6.07 21.34
C THR A 559 1.10 6.83 22.33
N PRO A 560 -0.16 6.40 22.55
CA PRO A 560 -1.05 7.04 23.51
C PRO A 560 -0.67 6.66 24.97
N ASP A 561 -1.10 7.48 25.93
CA ASP A 561 -0.95 7.17 27.35
C ASP A 561 -1.61 5.83 27.69
N GLY A 562 -0.88 4.97 28.42
CA GLY A 562 -1.33 3.63 28.79
C GLY A 562 -0.85 2.49 27.89
N PHE A 563 -0.32 2.78 26.72
CA PHE A 563 0.40 1.81 25.89
C PHE A 563 1.84 1.69 26.39
N ALA A 564 2.30 0.46 26.67
CA ALA A 564 3.56 0.24 27.38
C ALA A 564 4.79 0.07 26.47
N HIS A 565 4.58 -0.10 25.16
CA HIS A 565 5.61 -0.45 24.20
C HIS A 565 5.98 0.72 23.27
N ARG A 566 7.07 0.55 22.52
CA ARG A 566 7.62 1.56 21.61
C ARG A 566 7.22 1.33 20.17
N VAL A 567 6.90 0.10 19.81
CA VAL A 567 6.58 -0.34 18.44
C VAL A 567 5.24 -1.07 18.42
N PHE A 568 4.60 -1.07 17.27
CA PHE A 568 3.47 -1.95 16.99
C PHE A 568 3.94 -3.12 16.11
N GLY A 569 3.41 -4.31 16.37
CA GLY A 569 3.65 -5.50 15.55
C GLY A 569 2.66 -5.58 14.40
N ILE A 570 1.35 -5.60 14.69
CA ILE A 570 0.29 -5.66 13.68
C ILE A 570 -0.56 -4.40 13.74
N ASN A 571 -0.75 -3.74 12.59
CA ASN A 571 -1.76 -2.70 12.42
C ASN A 571 -2.93 -3.25 11.61
N TRP A 572 -4.13 -2.96 12.10
CA TRP A 572 -5.42 -3.31 11.50
C TRP A 572 -6.15 -2.05 11.04
N GLY A 573 -7.26 -2.21 10.35
CA GLY A 573 -8.12 -1.09 10.02
C GLY A 573 -8.60 -0.30 11.24
N GLY A 574 -8.99 -1.00 12.31
CA GLY A 574 -9.54 -0.42 13.56
C GLY A 574 -8.78 -0.74 14.84
N LYS A 575 -7.55 -1.30 14.74
CA LYS A 575 -6.80 -1.74 15.91
C LYS A 575 -5.29 -1.69 15.64
N ARG A 576 -4.49 -1.52 16.69
CA ARG A 576 -3.03 -1.60 16.63
C ARG A 576 -2.53 -2.42 17.80
N ASP A 577 -1.72 -3.45 17.54
CA ASP A 577 -1.26 -4.41 18.54
C ASP A 577 0.27 -4.48 18.61
N HIS A 578 0.79 -4.59 19.82
CA HIS A 578 2.15 -5.08 20.08
C HIS A 578 2.12 -6.61 20.14
N ALA A 579 2.03 -7.23 18.97
CA ALA A 579 1.87 -8.67 18.78
C ALA A 579 2.31 -9.09 17.38
N THR A 580 2.52 -10.39 17.16
CA THR A 580 2.66 -11.03 15.86
C THR A 580 1.75 -12.25 15.75
N TRP A 581 1.54 -12.74 14.53
CA TRP A 581 0.76 -13.96 14.29
C TRP A 581 1.43 -15.23 14.80
N PHE A 582 2.77 -15.25 14.90
CA PHE A 582 3.55 -16.47 15.07
C PHE A 582 4.30 -16.58 16.40
N SER A 583 4.56 -15.49 17.10
CA SER A 583 5.36 -15.52 18.34
C SER A 583 5.07 -14.34 19.26
N PRO A 584 4.95 -14.55 20.58
CA PRO A 584 4.82 -13.47 21.55
C PRO A 584 6.18 -12.89 21.98
N ALA A 585 7.31 -13.34 21.41
CA ALA A 585 8.64 -12.86 21.79
C ALA A 585 8.87 -11.42 21.31
N GLU A 586 9.47 -10.59 22.14
CA GLU A 586 9.80 -9.20 21.80
C GLU A 586 10.70 -9.12 20.56
N SER A 587 11.64 -10.08 20.40
CA SER A 587 12.47 -10.19 19.20
C SER A 587 11.67 -10.44 17.92
N ALA A 588 10.58 -11.20 18.00
CA ALA A 588 9.70 -11.43 16.88
C ALA A 588 8.87 -10.17 16.55
N ILE A 589 8.36 -9.49 17.57
CA ILE A 589 7.50 -8.30 17.40
C ILE A 589 8.27 -7.13 16.78
N LEU A 590 9.51 -6.89 17.22
CA LEU A 590 10.38 -5.91 16.56
C LEU A 590 10.92 -6.46 15.24
N GLY A 591 11.43 -7.70 15.22
CA GLY A 591 12.09 -8.31 14.08
C GLY A 591 11.25 -8.39 12.82
N ILE A 592 9.92 -8.63 12.97
CA ILE A 592 9.00 -8.66 11.81
C ILE A 592 8.87 -7.28 11.13
N GLN A 593 9.16 -6.18 11.85
CA GLN A 593 9.21 -4.83 11.28
C GLN A 593 10.55 -4.51 10.62
N LEU A 594 11.51 -5.43 10.66
CA LEU A 594 12.88 -5.25 10.15
C LEU A 594 13.19 -6.15 8.95
N ILE A 595 12.55 -7.33 8.87
CA ILE A 595 12.73 -8.29 7.78
C ILE A 595 12.41 -7.63 6.42
N PRO A 596 13.21 -7.84 5.36
CA PRO A 596 14.40 -8.68 5.28
C PRO A 596 15.71 -7.95 5.61
N MET A 597 15.69 -6.74 6.10
CA MET A 597 16.86 -5.92 6.41
C MET A 597 17.83 -5.78 5.20
N GLY A 598 17.25 -5.59 4.01
CA GLY A 598 17.99 -5.44 2.76
C GLY A 598 18.80 -4.13 2.69
N PRO A 599 19.46 -3.85 1.55
CA PRO A 599 20.20 -2.61 1.37
C PRO A 599 19.34 -1.34 1.41
N SER A 600 18.05 -1.46 1.07
CA SER A 600 17.08 -0.34 1.04
C SER A 600 16.45 -0.07 2.42
N THR A 601 17.29 0.16 3.44
CA THR A 601 16.88 0.36 4.84
C THR A 601 16.66 1.82 5.24
N GLY A 602 16.59 2.76 4.29
CA GLY A 602 16.50 4.21 4.61
C GLY A 602 15.34 4.60 5.53
N HIS A 603 14.24 3.84 5.53
CA HIS A 603 13.13 4.04 6.45
C HIS A 603 13.42 3.61 7.90
N LEU A 604 14.39 2.74 8.12
CA LEU A 604 14.85 2.28 9.43
C LEU A 604 16.02 3.12 9.97
N ASP A 605 16.69 3.89 9.10
CA ASP A 605 17.81 4.78 9.45
C ASP A 605 17.23 6.08 10.03
N GLY A 606 16.86 6.02 11.30
CA GLY A 606 16.14 7.05 12.01
C GLY A 606 16.96 7.71 13.13
N ASP A 607 16.28 8.14 14.20
CA ASP A 607 16.91 8.66 15.41
C ASP A 607 17.71 7.55 16.13
N PRO A 608 19.04 7.67 16.29
CA PRO A 608 19.87 6.69 16.98
C PRO A 608 19.39 6.33 18.39
N ASP A 609 18.89 7.32 19.15
CA ASP A 609 18.37 7.10 20.50
C ASP A 609 17.07 6.27 20.47
N ARG A 610 16.25 6.48 19.46
CA ARG A 610 15.03 5.69 19.26
C ARG A 610 15.35 4.24 18.86
N ILE A 611 16.30 4.06 17.94
CA ILE A 611 16.79 2.73 17.54
C ILE A 611 17.30 1.97 18.77
N ALA A 612 18.21 2.60 19.55
CA ALA A 612 18.74 2.01 20.77
C ALA A 612 17.64 1.65 21.79
N ALA A 613 16.64 2.52 21.94
CA ALA A 613 15.51 2.28 22.85
C ALA A 613 14.60 1.13 22.39
N ASN A 614 14.35 0.99 21.08
CA ASN A 614 13.58 -0.13 20.52
C ASN A 614 14.32 -1.46 20.74
N VAL A 615 15.64 -1.49 20.51
CA VAL A 615 16.47 -2.68 20.74
C VAL A 615 16.52 -3.04 22.23
N ALA A 616 16.66 -2.05 23.12
CA ALA A 616 16.71 -2.27 24.57
C ALA A 616 15.41 -2.89 25.14
N GLU A 617 14.26 -2.71 24.47
CA GLU A 617 13.01 -3.37 24.84
C GLU A 617 13.07 -4.89 24.58
N VAL A 618 13.84 -5.32 23.57
CA VAL A 618 14.09 -6.74 23.28
C VAL A 618 15.17 -7.31 24.22
N GLY A 619 16.27 -6.60 24.42
CA GLY A 619 17.37 -7.01 25.28
C GLY A 619 18.71 -6.36 24.94
N GLU A 620 19.75 -6.81 25.63
CA GLU A 620 21.12 -6.41 25.33
C GLU A 620 21.60 -7.09 24.03
N VAL A 621 22.31 -6.36 23.16
CA VAL A 621 22.72 -6.80 21.82
C VAL A 621 23.51 -8.13 21.84
N GLU A 622 24.38 -8.30 22.84
CA GLU A 622 25.21 -9.51 22.99
C GLU A 622 24.45 -10.72 23.54
N GLN A 623 23.18 -10.53 23.95
CA GLN A 623 22.32 -11.55 24.55
C GLN A 623 21.03 -11.77 23.77
N LEU A 624 20.87 -11.14 22.60
CA LEU A 624 19.70 -11.32 21.74
C LEU A 624 19.54 -12.79 21.36
N THR A 625 18.34 -13.31 21.51
CA THR A 625 17.96 -14.67 21.17
C THR A 625 16.47 -14.74 20.78
N GLY A 626 16.09 -15.80 20.10
CA GLY A 626 14.72 -16.05 19.69
C GLY A 626 14.43 -15.67 18.24
N PRO A 627 13.18 -15.81 17.79
CA PRO A 627 12.81 -15.58 16.40
C PRO A 627 13.18 -14.18 15.94
N LEU A 628 13.79 -14.04 14.76
CA LEU A 628 14.14 -12.77 14.09
C LEU A 628 15.11 -11.85 14.89
N SER A 629 15.80 -12.38 15.90
CA SER A 629 16.77 -11.60 16.69
C SER A 629 18.01 -11.21 15.90
N ASP A 630 18.36 -11.91 14.85
CA ASP A 630 19.40 -11.57 13.88
C ASP A 630 19.08 -10.26 13.12
N TYR A 631 17.81 -10.01 12.80
CA TYR A 631 17.36 -8.72 12.25
C TYR A 631 17.44 -7.59 13.28
N VAL A 632 17.11 -7.87 14.56
CA VAL A 632 17.27 -6.90 15.66
C VAL A 632 18.75 -6.55 15.85
N LEU A 633 19.65 -7.54 15.70
CA LEU A 633 21.09 -7.31 15.69
C LEU A 633 21.52 -6.33 14.59
N LEU A 634 21.04 -6.53 13.35
CA LEU A 634 21.37 -5.62 12.25
C LEU A 634 20.77 -4.23 12.45
N TYR A 635 19.54 -4.15 12.96
CA TYR A 635 18.89 -2.88 13.28
C TYR A 635 19.68 -2.09 14.33
N SER A 636 20.23 -2.76 15.34
CA SER A 636 21.07 -2.10 16.35
C SER A 636 22.28 -1.38 15.74
N ALA A 637 22.83 -1.90 14.63
CA ALA A 637 23.97 -1.29 13.95
C ALA A 637 23.66 0.09 13.33
N LEU A 638 22.39 0.39 13.07
CA LEU A 638 21.94 1.70 12.55
C LEU A 638 22.03 2.81 13.61
N ALA A 639 22.14 2.49 14.90
CA ALA A 639 22.31 3.47 15.97
C ALA A 639 23.68 4.17 15.97
N GLY A 640 24.52 3.91 14.97
CA GLY A 640 25.78 4.59 14.72
C GLY A 640 27.01 3.68 14.80
N PRO A 641 28.21 4.21 14.47
CA PRO A 641 29.43 3.40 14.29
C PRO A 641 29.87 2.59 15.53
N ALA A 642 29.60 3.09 16.74
CA ALA A 642 29.91 2.37 17.98
C ALA A 642 29.01 1.15 18.17
N ALA A 643 27.69 1.32 17.95
CA ALA A 643 26.70 0.25 17.99
C ALA A 643 26.97 -0.79 16.89
N ALA A 644 27.33 -0.35 15.69
CA ALA A 644 27.70 -1.23 14.57
C ALA A 644 28.93 -2.12 14.92
N ARG A 645 29.92 -1.62 15.64
CA ARG A 645 31.07 -2.44 16.13
C ARG A 645 30.62 -3.48 17.16
N THR A 646 29.68 -3.14 18.04
CA THR A 646 29.10 -4.11 18.99
C THR A 646 28.34 -5.19 18.22
N ALA A 647 27.47 -4.79 17.29
CA ALA A 647 26.74 -5.71 16.41
C ALA A 647 27.68 -6.61 15.59
N LEU A 648 28.77 -6.08 15.06
CA LEU A 648 29.80 -6.86 14.34
C LEU A 648 30.44 -7.94 15.24
N THR A 649 30.71 -7.60 16.50
CA THR A 649 31.27 -8.56 17.45
C THR A 649 30.30 -9.70 17.73
N ALA A 650 29.03 -9.39 17.94
CA ALA A 650 27.96 -10.36 18.11
C ALA A 650 27.73 -11.19 16.84
N ALA A 651 27.71 -10.56 15.65
CA ALA A 651 27.54 -11.23 14.36
C ALA A 651 28.60 -12.30 14.08
N ARG A 652 29.87 -12.07 14.49
CA ARG A 652 30.93 -13.07 14.36
C ARG A 652 30.72 -14.31 15.21
N ALA A 653 30.03 -14.18 16.33
CA ALA A 653 29.75 -15.26 17.28
C ALA A 653 28.32 -15.82 17.16
N TRP A 654 27.50 -15.25 16.25
CA TRP A 654 26.08 -15.62 16.11
C TRP A 654 25.92 -17.10 15.77
N PRO A 655 25.00 -17.85 16.42
CA PRO A 655 24.77 -19.24 16.07
C PRO A 655 24.20 -19.40 14.66
N GLU A 656 24.74 -20.28 13.84
CA GLU A 656 24.32 -20.48 12.44
C GLU A 656 22.84 -20.86 12.34
N GLN A 657 22.34 -21.68 13.24
CA GLN A 657 20.96 -22.14 13.28
C GLN A 657 19.96 -21.07 13.74
N GLU A 658 20.43 -19.89 14.16
CA GLU A 658 19.60 -18.74 14.54
C GLU A 658 19.65 -17.63 13.48
N ILE A 659 20.26 -17.88 12.33
CA ILE A 659 20.21 -16.99 11.16
C ILE A 659 18.97 -17.36 10.35
N ASP A 660 18.13 -16.37 10.08
CA ASP A 660 16.91 -16.54 9.30
C ASP A 660 17.20 -16.95 7.84
N ASP A 661 16.26 -17.64 7.21
CA ASP A 661 16.40 -18.16 5.83
C ASP A 661 16.66 -17.06 4.78
N GLY A 662 16.24 -15.83 5.04
CA GLY A 662 16.48 -14.66 4.18
C GLY A 662 17.84 -14.00 4.39
N LEU A 663 18.61 -14.40 5.41
CA LEU A 663 19.93 -13.87 5.73
C LEU A 663 21.04 -14.90 5.55
N SER A 664 22.27 -14.45 5.70
CA SER A 664 23.48 -15.27 5.76
C SER A 664 24.48 -14.66 6.74
N ARG A 665 25.42 -15.44 7.22
CA ARG A 665 26.51 -14.91 8.03
C ARG A 665 27.30 -13.84 7.28
N THR A 666 27.54 -14.03 6.00
CA THR A 666 28.15 -13.02 5.13
C THR A 666 27.42 -11.70 5.24
N TYR A 667 26.08 -11.70 5.14
CA TYR A 667 25.32 -10.47 5.15
C TYR A 667 25.29 -9.81 6.53
N LEU A 668 25.19 -10.60 7.63
CA LEU A 668 25.30 -10.09 8.99
C LEU A 668 26.63 -9.32 9.18
N LEU A 669 27.74 -9.91 8.72
CA LEU A 669 29.06 -9.27 8.80
C LEU A 669 29.18 -8.06 7.88
N ALA A 670 28.74 -8.18 6.62
CA ALA A 670 28.84 -7.12 5.62
C ALA A 670 28.03 -5.89 6.04
N PHE A 671 26.80 -6.08 6.54
CA PHE A 671 25.97 -4.98 7.01
C PHE A 671 26.59 -4.25 8.21
N ALA A 672 27.01 -5.00 9.24
CA ALA A 672 27.63 -4.41 10.43
C ALA A 672 28.95 -3.69 10.09
N LEU A 673 29.77 -4.23 9.18
CA LEU A 673 30.99 -3.60 8.69
C LEU A 673 30.68 -2.31 7.90
N ALA A 674 29.71 -2.34 7.00
CA ALA A 674 29.30 -1.16 6.24
C ALA A 674 28.82 -0.02 7.16
N GLN A 675 28.03 -0.35 8.20
CA GLN A 675 27.58 0.65 9.18
C GLN A 675 28.73 1.16 10.07
N ALA A 676 29.68 0.30 10.43
CA ALA A 676 30.85 0.69 11.25
C ALA A 676 31.86 1.58 10.50
N ALA A 677 31.83 1.56 9.16
CA ALA A 677 32.65 2.36 8.27
C ALA A 677 32.05 3.73 7.91
N ARG A 678 30.79 4.00 8.28
CA ARG A 678 30.18 5.32 8.11
C ARG A 678 30.85 6.31 9.07
N ASP A 679 31.35 7.45 8.55
CA ASP A 679 32.00 8.53 9.33
C ASP A 679 30.95 9.39 10.09
#